data_60a21a8a74d6beaebfb4ce7d471681a5
#
_entry.id   60a21a8a74d6beaebfb4ce7d471681a5
#
_cell.length_a   1.000
_cell.length_b   1.000
_cell.length_c   1.000
_cell.angle_alpha   90.00
_cell.angle_beta   90.00
_cell.angle_gamma   90.00
#
_symmetry.space_group_name_H-M   'P 1'
#
loop_
_entity.id
_entity.type
_entity.pdbx_description
1 polymer ?
#
loop_
_entity_poly.entity_id
_entity_poly.type
_entity_poly.pdbx_seq_one_letter_code
_entity_poly.pdbx_strand_id
1 'polypeptide(L)'
;MTKKETKFIQKYLEYYGTYGDDIPTDSWNFLSRYRKSLGIDYQRSKILIEEAVRFYEESNNEKISDPKIKTKRDYNEISAQLRAAIKQIQKIPSSTNEFQKIKQSFVDTLSAQLSRTHLEANNTLNSTEWDKLVIAFFGETNAGKSTIIETFRILFDETERHKNIYASFFKRLKNAYYEIPREGHSRAYEIFIECIKLFDVRKWFRHIEYAVDGIIVGDGRHDFTKIYKEYEMNISGKPFVLIDVPGIEGNEDDYKDEIKIALSKAHCVFYVQGHNKTTDSATAEKIKKYLRNWVKVYTIYNVRGSADAYDTPEERVNLVTDDVRKVCVGIEKSFSDILGESYGGNTVTQGFLALSAQANFSPKRADLIRKQNKLLTFFNSRDELYQFSRFDSVVSLVNEKASNYTNEIYEANKDKLVALSKHTIFAIEEELNNQKGTIEKYCGLLNNYRREVDTYYNSASHRIEIQLREKCDDEFRKLKESVFTIISDDEPEKKERIAGQVNTTSGSLREGIFHILKTENEELNKRLKESERKLKGLPIGILNFEHLNNESPNIYININDFLEHLEISFGDVFNFGMNVAGSAAAGATLGSFIPGIGNLVGGIIGGFLGAAKSLFTSDGGVGKAQEEARKKIDEASFRAWDDIQKNVVYKIKNDFNKQTTKTSAVVNDALSNISKLDSAINEAKKRILDFENKMKTEQYGSVKE
;
A
#
# COMPACT_ATOMS: atom_id res chain seq x y z
N MET A 1 -41.33 -13.39 7.28
CA MET A 1 -40.82 -13.02 5.93
C MET A 1 -41.66 -13.61 4.86
N THR A 2 -42.01 -12.85 3.83
CA THR A 2 -42.71 -13.36 2.64
C THR A 2 -41.71 -14.09 1.71
N LYS A 3 -42.22 -14.94 0.82
CA LYS A 3 -41.39 -15.65 -0.15
C LYS A 3 -40.54 -14.72 -1.06
N LYS A 4 -41.00 -13.47 -1.25
CA LYS A 4 -40.30 -12.43 -2.00
C LYS A 4 -39.16 -11.81 -1.17
N GLU A 5 -39.41 -11.54 0.11
CA GLU A 5 -38.43 -11.05 1.05
C GLU A 5 -37.30 -12.07 1.24
N THR A 6 -37.63 -13.35 1.37
CA THR A 6 -36.65 -14.44 1.47
C THR A 6 -35.71 -14.48 0.25
N LYS A 7 -36.26 -14.35 -0.97
CA LYS A 7 -35.43 -14.31 -2.20
C LYS A 7 -34.50 -13.09 -2.24
N PHE A 8 -34.99 -11.93 -1.80
CA PHE A 8 -34.18 -10.72 -1.75
C PHE A 8 -33.02 -10.89 -0.77
N ILE A 9 -33.30 -11.37 0.44
CA ILE A 9 -32.30 -11.58 1.48
C ILE A 9 -31.26 -12.64 1.07
N GLN A 10 -31.67 -13.75 0.48
CA GLN A 10 -30.73 -14.74 -0.05
C GLN A 10 -29.75 -14.10 -1.05
N LYS A 11 -30.28 -13.28 -1.97
CA LYS A 11 -29.44 -12.59 -2.95
C LYS A 11 -28.54 -11.52 -2.33
N TYR A 12 -29.04 -10.80 -1.33
CA TYR A 12 -28.23 -9.86 -0.56
C TYR A 12 -27.08 -10.56 0.19
N LEU A 13 -27.37 -11.68 0.87
CA LEU A 13 -26.38 -12.45 1.64
C LEU A 13 -25.31 -13.11 0.76
N GLU A 14 -25.61 -13.43 -0.51
CA GLU A 14 -24.59 -13.86 -1.48
C GLU A 14 -23.52 -12.77 -1.68
N TYR A 15 -23.93 -11.49 -1.83
CA TYR A 15 -23.01 -10.38 -1.94
C TYR A 15 -22.36 -10.02 -0.61
N TYR A 16 -23.14 -9.99 0.47
CA TYR A 16 -22.64 -9.72 1.81
C TYR A 16 -21.58 -10.75 2.25
N GLY A 17 -21.81 -12.02 2.00
CA GLY A 17 -20.86 -13.09 2.28
C GLY A 17 -19.56 -13.01 1.47
N THR A 18 -19.58 -12.27 0.34
CA THR A 18 -18.40 -12.08 -0.52
C THR A 18 -17.67 -10.78 -0.22
N TYR A 19 -18.40 -9.70 0.10
CA TYR A 19 -17.86 -8.33 0.18
C TYR A 19 -18.01 -7.69 1.57
N GLY A 20 -18.71 -8.32 2.53
CA GLY A 20 -19.06 -7.69 3.79
C GLY A 20 -19.91 -6.44 3.56
N ASP A 21 -19.63 -5.39 4.33
CA ASP A 21 -20.29 -4.07 4.17
C ASP A 21 -19.89 -3.31 2.90
N ASP A 22 -18.78 -3.71 2.24
CA ASP A 22 -18.23 -3.05 1.05
C ASP A 22 -18.76 -3.65 -0.27
N ILE A 23 -20.07 -3.88 -0.38
CA ILE A 23 -20.69 -4.34 -1.61
C ILE A 23 -20.45 -3.31 -2.74
N PRO A 24 -19.86 -3.71 -3.89
CA PRO A 24 -19.57 -2.82 -5.00
C PRO A 24 -20.81 -2.06 -5.49
N THR A 25 -20.61 -0.83 -5.98
CA THR A 25 -21.71 0.04 -6.47
C THR A 25 -22.57 -0.63 -7.53
N ASP A 26 -21.99 -1.40 -8.45
CA ASP A 26 -22.73 -2.13 -9.48
C ASP A 26 -23.60 -3.24 -8.89
N SER A 27 -23.11 -3.92 -7.87
CA SER A 27 -23.87 -4.93 -7.11
C SER A 27 -24.99 -4.30 -6.30
N TRP A 28 -24.75 -3.14 -5.69
CA TRP A 28 -25.80 -2.35 -5.03
C TRP A 28 -26.87 -1.86 -6.02
N ASN A 29 -26.48 -1.41 -7.22
CA ASN A 29 -27.40 -1.03 -8.26
C ASN A 29 -28.26 -2.21 -8.74
N PHE A 30 -27.66 -3.41 -8.85
CA PHE A 30 -28.38 -4.63 -9.12
C PHE A 30 -29.36 -4.96 -8.01
N LEU A 31 -28.92 -5.02 -6.74
CA LEU A 31 -29.75 -5.31 -5.58
C LEU A 31 -30.93 -4.32 -5.44
N SER A 32 -30.67 -3.03 -5.73
CA SER A 32 -31.72 -1.99 -5.71
C SER A 32 -32.79 -2.25 -6.79
N ARG A 33 -32.38 -2.61 -8.01
CA ARG A 33 -33.31 -2.99 -9.10
C ARG A 33 -34.05 -4.29 -8.76
N TYR A 34 -33.35 -5.27 -8.23
CA TYR A 34 -33.94 -6.55 -7.82
C TYR A 34 -34.96 -6.37 -6.69
N ARG A 35 -34.67 -5.55 -5.69
CA ARG A 35 -35.62 -5.15 -4.63
C ARG A 35 -36.90 -4.58 -5.20
N LYS A 36 -36.76 -3.58 -6.12
CA LYS A 36 -37.90 -2.93 -6.78
C LYS A 36 -38.75 -3.94 -7.59
N SER A 37 -38.11 -4.86 -8.30
CA SER A 37 -38.84 -5.90 -9.09
C SER A 37 -39.63 -6.85 -8.22
N LEU A 38 -39.22 -7.06 -6.96
CA LEU A 38 -39.96 -7.85 -5.99
C LEU A 38 -41.06 -7.06 -5.25
N GLY A 39 -41.13 -5.75 -5.44
CA GLY A 39 -42.10 -4.86 -4.79
C GLY A 39 -41.81 -4.60 -3.31
N ILE A 40 -40.54 -4.71 -2.87
CA ILE A 40 -40.13 -4.49 -1.48
C ILE A 40 -39.80 -3.01 -1.29
N ASP A 41 -40.44 -2.37 -0.30
CA ASP A 41 -40.18 -1.00 0.08
C ASP A 41 -38.73 -0.81 0.59
N TYR A 42 -38.21 0.42 0.45
CA TYR A 42 -36.83 0.73 0.86
C TYR A 42 -36.62 0.58 2.38
N GLN A 43 -37.53 1.13 3.18
CA GLN A 43 -37.43 1.03 4.65
C GLN A 43 -37.55 -0.41 5.12
N ARG A 44 -38.48 -1.17 4.52
CA ARG A 44 -38.64 -2.60 4.81
C ARG A 44 -37.39 -3.39 4.44
N SER A 45 -36.76 -3.08 3.29
CA SER A 45 -35.53 -3.76 2.89
C SER A 45 -34.36 -3.52 3.85
N LYS A 46 -34.27 -2.31 4.43
CA LYS A 46 -33.24 -1.95 5.40
C LYS A 46 -33.37 -2.79 6.68
N ILE A 47 -34.59 -2.90 7.22
CA ILE A 47 -34.86 -3.74 8.40
C ILE A 47 -34.53 -5.21 8.10
N LEU A 48 -34.96 -5.71 6.95
CA LEU A 48 -34.68 -7.10 6.55
C LEU A 48 -33.17 -7.38 6.41
N ILE A 49 -32.42 -6.43 5.87
CA ILE A 49 -30.97 -6.52 5.76
C ILE A 49 -30.31 -6.55 7.14
N GLU A 50 -30.68 -5.62 8.04
CA GLU A 50 -30.14 -5.57 9.40
C GLU A 50 -30.43 -6.86 10.19
N GLU A 51 -31.67 -7.38 10.10
CA GLU A 51 -32.04 -8.65 10.72
C GLU A 51 -31.27 -9.84 10.10
N ALA A 52 -31.12 -9.85 8.77
CA ALA A 52 -30.44 -10.93 8.07
C ALA A 52 -28.94 -10.93 8.32
N VAL A 53 -28.31 -9.76 8.37
CA VAL A 53 -26.88 -9.62 8.71
C VAL A 53 -26.64 -10.09 10.15
N ARG A 54 -27.45 -9.64 11.10
CA ARG A 54 -27.35 -10.09 12.50
C ARG A 54 -27.51 -11.61 12.61
N PHE A 55 -28.52 -12.19 11.98
CA PHE A 55 -28.73 -13.65 11.99
C PHE A 55 -27.61 -14.42 11.25
N TYR A 56 -27.08 -13.85 10.16
CA TYR A 56 -25.96 -14.40 9.44
C TYR A 56 -24.67 -14.37 10.29
N GLU A 57 -24.44 -13.29 11.02
CA GLU A 57 -23.31 -13.15 11.95
C GLU A 57 -23.45 -14.07 13.17
N GLU A 58 -24.66 -14.17 13.76
CA GLU A 58 -24.95 -15.09 14.87
C GLU A 58 -24.81 -16.56 14.41
N SER A 59 -25.31 -16.93 13.25
CA SER A 59 -25.19 -18.30 12.70
C SER A 59 -23.75 -18.61 12.23
N ASN A 60 -22.99 -17.60 11.86
CA ASN A 60 -21.57 -17.75 11.57
C ASN A 60 -20.71 -17.82 12.84
N ASN A 61 -21.15 -17.26 13.97
CA ASN A 61 -20.49 -17.47 15.25
C ASN A 61 -20.53 -18.95 15.70
N GLU A 62 -21.58 -19.69 15.37
CA GLU A 62 -21.59 -21.15 15.55
C GLU A 62 -20.73 -21.91 14.52
N LYS A 63 -20.52 -21.35 13.30
CA LYS A 63 -19.65 -21.91 12.24
C LYS A 63 -18.20 -21.42 12.30
N ILE A 64 -17.83 -20.59 13.26
CA ILE A 64 -16.44 -20.10 13.48
C ILE A 64 -15.46 -21.24 13.81
N SER A 65 -15.97 -22.46 14.05
CA SER A 65 -15.16 -23.67 14.18
C SER A 65 -14.66 -24.25 12.84
N ASP A 66 -15.02 -23.70 11.68
CA ASP A 66 -14.52 -24.14 10.38
C ASP A 66 -13.30 -23.29 9.98
N PRO A 67 -12.10 -23.90 9.87
CA PRO A 67 -10.87 -23.16 9.52
C PRO A 67 -10.94 -22.50 8.14
N LYS A 68 -11.71 -23.06 7.19
CA LYS A 68 -11.90 -22.50 5.85
C LYS A 68 -12.70 -21.21 5.88
N ILE A 69 -13.79 -21.19 6.65
CA ILE A 69 -14.67 -20.01 6.79
C ILE A 69 -13.88 -18.89 7.47
N LYS A 70 -13.18 -19.21 8.55
CA LYS A 70 -12.37 -18.24 9.30
C LYS A 70 -11.25 -17.65 8.43
N THR A 71 -10.50 -18.48 7.72
CA THR A 71 -9.45 -18.02 6.78
C THR A 71 -10.02 -17.11 5.68
N LYS A 72 -11.18 -17.46 5.11
CA LYS A 72 -11.86 -16.60 4.12
C LYS A 72 -12.22 -15.23 4.68
N ARG A 73 -12.73 -15.18 5.92
CA ARG A 73 -13.06 -13.94 6.62
C ARG A 73 -11.81 -13.07 6.80
N ASP A 74 -10.70 -13.65 7.21
CA ASP A 74 -9.46 -12.93 7.45
C ASP A 74 -8.88 -12.34 6.15
N TYR A 75 -8.94 -13.07 5.02
CA TYR A 75 -8.61 -12.53 3.69
C TYR A 75 -9.53 -11.39 3.25
N ASN A 76 -10.80 -11.47 3.58
CA ASN A 76 -11.75 -10.38 3.29
C ASN A 76 -11.46 -9.14 4.13
N GLU A 77 -11.08 -9.32 5.40
CA GLU A 77 -10.73 -8.21 6.30
C GLU A 77 -9.52 -7.42 5.78
N ILE A 78 -8.40 -8.07 5.46
CA ILE A 78 -7.23 -7.38 4.90
C ILE A 78 -7.56 -6.73 3.54
N SER A 79 -8.36 -7.37 2.70
CA SER A 79 -8.82 -6.81 1.44
C SER A 79 -9.66 -5.56 1.64
N ALA A 80 -10.53 -5.53 2.65
CA ALA A 80 -11.33 -4.36 3.01
C ALA A 80 -10.46 -3.20 3.49
N GLN A 81 -9.43 -3.46 4.31
CA GLN A 81 -8.46 -2.45 4.74
C GLN A 81 -7.73 -1.81 3.56
N LEU A 82 -7.26 -2.62 2.60
CA LEU A 82 -6.58 -2.13 1.40
C LEU A 82 -7.52 -1.28 0.52
N ARG A 83 -8.76 -1.72 0.31
CA ARG A 83 -9.77 -0.95 -0.46
C ARG A 83 -10.10 0.38 0.22
N ALA A 84 -10.25 0.37 1.55
CA ALA A 84 -10.51 1.59 2.31
C ALA A 84 -9.36 2.59 2.17
N ALA A 85 -8.11 2.13 2.23
CA ALA A 85 -6.92 2.96 2.04
C ALA A 85 -6.86 3.56 0.61
N ILE A 86 -7.09 2.75 -0.42
CA ILE A 86 -7.15 3.21 -1.82
C ILE A 86 -8.22 4.31 -1.97
N LYS A 87 -9.44 4.06 -1.47
CA LYS A 87 -10.55 5.02 -1.54
C LYS A 87 -10.26 6.32 -0.79
N GLN A 88 -9.58 6.24 0.36
CA GLN A 88 -9.19 7.41 1.15
C GLN A 88 -8.17 8.26 0.39
N ILE A 89 -7.14 7.66 -0.21
CA ILE A 89 -6.15 8.36 -1.03
C ILE A 89 -6.80 8.96 -2.28
N GLN A 90 -7.68 8.24 -2.97
CA GLN A 90 -8.38 8.73 -4.16
C GLN A 90 -9.23 9.97 -3.89
N LYS A 91 -9.85 10.09 -2.72
CA LYS A 91 -10.68 11.25 -2.31
C LYS A 91 -9.88 12.53 -2.09
N ILE A 92 -8.56 12.47 -1.92
CA ILE A 92 -7.73 13.67 -1.71
C ILE A 92 -7.73 14.48 -3.02
N PRO A 93 -8.14 15.76 -3.00
CA PRO A 93 -8.14 16.60 -4.18
C PRO A 93 -6.73 16.73 -4.76
N SER A 94 -6.62 16.71 -6.08
CA SER A 94 -5.35 16.88 -6.78
C SER A 94 -5.30 18.28 -7.35
N SER A 95 -4.49 19.13 -6.74
CA SER A 95 -4.27 20.52 -7.18
C SER A 95 -3.31 20.62 -8.38
N THR A 96 -2.54 19.58 -8.67
CA THR A 96 -1.54 19.57 -9.73
C THR A 96 -1.37 18.20 -10.35
N ASN A 97 -0.91 18.14 -11.61
CA ASN A 97 -0.60 16.86 -12.28
C ASN A 97 0.49 16.07 -11.58
N GLU A 98 1.45 16.75 -10.96
CA GLU A 98 2.53 16.11 -10.23
C GLU A 98 2.03 15.43 -8.96
N PHE A 99 1.23 16.15 -8.16
CA PHE A 99 0.60 15.55 -6.99
C PHE A 99 -0.31 14.38 -7.38
N GLN A 100 -1.00 14.49 -8.53
CA GLN A 100 -1.80 13.40 -9.08
C GLN A 100 -0.95 12.15 -9.39
N LYS A 101 0.25 12.32 -9.96
CA LYS A 101 1.17 11.20 -10.24
C LYS A 101 1.66 10.54 -8.96
N ILE A 102 2.08 11.34 -7.97
CA ILE A 102 2.50 10.84 -6.66
C ILE A 102 1.36 10.04 -6.03
N LYS A 103 0.16 10.61 -5.99
CA LYS A 103 -1.04 9.95 -5.47
C LYS A 103 -1.36 8.65 -6.20
N GLN A 104 -1.26 8.65 -7.54
CA GLN A 104 -1.54 7.48 -8.38
C GLN A 104 -0.53 6.36 -8.12
N SER A 105 0.75 6.66 -7.93
CA SER A 105 1.78 5.66 -7.61
C SER A 105 1.43 4.88 -6.33
N PHE A 106 0.97 5.56 -5.27
CA PHE A 106 0.50 4.88 -4.06
C PHE A 106 -0.77 4.06 -4.28
N VAL A 107 -1.72 4.58 -5.08
CA VAL A 107 -2.93 3.82 -5.46
C VAL A 107 -2.56 2.57 -6.22
N ASP A 108 -1.62 2.64 -7.16
CA ASP A 108 -1.14 1.50 -7.96
C ASP A 108 -0.45 0.47 -7.07
N THR A 109 0.42 0.90 -6.15
CA THR A 109 1.08 0.02 -5.18
C THR A 109 0.06 -0.72 -4.32
N LEU A 110 -0.91 -0.02 -3.72
CA LEU A 110 -1.96 -0.65 -2.90
C LEU A 110 -2.88 -1.56 -3.73
N SER A 111 -3.17 -1.19 -4.97
CA SER A 111 -3.98 -2.00 -5.89
C SER A 111 -3.27 -3.28 -6.31
N ALA A 112 -1.96 -3.24 -6.50
CA ALA A 112 -1.13 -4.42 -6.73
C ALA A 112 -1.15 -5.36 -5.52
N GLN A 113 -1.04 -4.82 -4.28
CA GLN A 113 -1.14 -5.62 -3.06
C GLN A 113 -2.55 -6.21 -2.86
N LEU A 114 -3.61 -5.47 -3.20
CA LEU A 114 -4.98 -5.99 -3.18
C LEU A 114 -5.17 -7.16 -4.19
N SER A 115 -4.64 -7.00 -5.40
CA SER A 115 -4.70 -8.06 -6.42
C SER A 115 -3.93 -9.30 -5.98
N ARG A 116 -2.76 -9.13 -5.36
CA ARG A 116 -1.98 -10.21 -4.76
C ARG A 116 -2.75 -10.89 -3.63
N THR A 117 -3.40 -10.12 -2.76
CA THR A 117 -4.24 -10.66 -1.67
C THR A 117 -5.37 -11.54 -2.22
N HIS A 118 -6.04 -11.12 -3.29
CA HIS A 118 -7.09 -11.91 -3.92
C HIS A 118 -6.54 -13.19 -4.57
N LEU A 119 -5.37 -13.12 -5.20
CA LEU A 119 -4.72 -14.30 -5.79
C LEU A 119 -4.35 -15.33 -4.71
N GLU A 120 -3.72 -14.88 -3.62
CA GLU A 120 -3.34 -15.73 -2.49
C GLU A 120 -4.57 -16.32 -1.78
N ALA A 121 -5.64 -15.53 -1.63
CA ALA A 121 -6.91 -16.01 -1.09
C ALA A 121 -7.49 -17.15 -1.95
N ASN A 122 -7.56 -16.96 -3.27
CA ASN A 122 -8.05 -17.97 -4.18
C ASN A 122 -7.18 -19.23 -4.17
N ASN A 123 -5.86 -19.07 -4.20
CA ASN A 123 -4.92 -20.18 -4.12
C ASN A 123 -5.11 -20.95 -2.81
N THR A 124 -5.12 -20.25 -1.68
CA THR A 124 -5.28 -20.87 -0.37
C THR A 124 -6.62 -21.60 -0.24
N LEU A 125 -7.73 -20.96 -0.60
CA LEU A 125 -9.07 -21.54 -0.47
C LEU A 125 -9.30 -22.75 -1.38
N ASN A 126 -8.62 -22.84 -2.51
CA ASN A 126 -8.78 -23.91 -3.50
C ASN A 126 -7.75 -25.03 -3.38
N SER A 127 -6.52 -24.74 -2.91
CA SER A 127 -5.43 -25.74 -2.82
C SER A 127 -5.31 -26.40 -1.46
N THR A 128 -5.82 -25.77 -0.39
CA THR A 128 -5.74 -26.32 0.98
C THR A 128 -6.70 -27.48 1.16
N GLU A 129 -6.21 -28.59 1.72
CA GLU A 129 -7.03 -29.71 2.21
C GLU A 129 -7.61 -29.31 3.58
N TRP A 130 -8.93 -29.08 3.66
CA TRP A 130 -9.56 -28.56 4.87
C TRP A 130 -10.03 -29.65 5.85
N ASP A 131 -10.20 -30.88 5.34
CA ASP A 131 -10.78 -31.99 6.09
C ASP A 131 -9.72 -32.94 6.70
N LYS A 132 -8.45 -32.76 6.34
CA LYS A 132 -7.35 -33.63 6.78
C LYS A 132 -6.04 -32.85 6.93
N LEU A 133 -5.23 -33.23 7.92
CA LEU A 133 -3.89 -32.67 8.11
C LEU A 133 -2.97 -33.17 7.00
N VAL A 134 -2.22 -32.27 6.37
CA VAL A 134 -1.22 -32.58 5.36
C VAL A 134 0.18 -32.23 5.89
N ILE A 135 1.07 -33.22 5.96
CA ILE A 135 2.45 -33.09 6.42
C ILE A 135 3.38 -33.42 5.26
N ALA A 136 4.23 -32.48 4.85
CA ALA A 136 5.24 -32.74 3.84
C ALA A 136 6.57 -33.16 4.48
N PHE A 137 7.14 -34.26 4.00
CA PHE A 137 8.52 -34.67 4.32
C PHE A 137 9.45 -34.14 3.23
N PHE A 138 10.29 -33.22 3.63
CA PHE A 138 11.24 -32.52 2.76
C PHE A 138 12.67 -32.66 3.32
N GLY A 139 13.71 -32.41 2.55
CA GLY A 139 15.08 -32.44 3.04
C GLY A 139 16.07 -33.11 2.07
N GLU A 140 17.26 -33.40 2.56
CA GLU A 140 18.38 -33.90 1.77
C GLU A 140 18.05 -35.22 1.05
N THR A 141 18.70 -35.43 -0.09
CA THR A 141 18.65 -36.72 -0.77
C THR A 141 19.27 -37.79 0.14
N ASN A 142 18.68 -38.97 0.18
CA ASN A 142 19.08 -40.07 1.06
C ASN A 142 19.05 -39.78 2.58
N ALA A 143 18.45 -38.69 3.06
CA ALA A 143 18.31 -38.46 4.51
C ALA A 143 17.43 -39.47 5.25
N GLY A 144 16.74 -40.33 4.51
CA GLY A 144 15.90 -41.38 5.09
C GLY A 144 14.41 -41.00 5.15
N LYS A 145 13.96 -39.98 4.38
CA LYS A 145 12.55 -39.58 4.27
C LYS A 145 11.63 -40.78 4.01
N SER A 146 11.88 -41.51 2.93
CA SER A 146 11.01 -42.63 2.54
C SER A 146 11.10 -43.81 3.56
N THR A 147 12.17 -43.93 4.32
CA THR A 147 12.28 -44.90 5.44
C THR A 147 11.33 -44.51 6.59
N ILE A 148 11.33 -43.22 6.96
CA ILE A 148 10.43 -42.68 8.00
C ILE A 148 8.97 -42.81 7.55
N ILE A 149 8.67 -42.43 6.33
CA ILE A 149 7.31 -42.53 5.74
C ILE A 149 6.86 -44.00 5.71
N GLU A 150 7.71 -44.94 5.30
CA GLU A 150 7.37 -46.37 5.29
C GLU A 150 7.04 -46.88 6.69
N THR A 151 7.78 -46.41 7.71
CA THR A 151 7.49 -46.74 9.10
C THR A 151 6.10 -46.24 9.51
N PHE A 152 5.75 -45.01 9.14
CA PHE A 152 4.40 -44.49 9.37
C PHE A 152 3.32 -45.32 8.66
N ARG A 153 3.54 -45.67 7.39
CA ARG A 153 2.61 -46.50 6.60
C ARG A 153 2.30 -47.84 7.26
N ILE A 154 3.31 -48.41 7.92
CA ILE A 154 3.13 -49.66 8.66
C ILE A 154 2.38 -49.44 9.97
N LEU A 155 2.75 -48.39 10.73
CA LEU A 155 2.15 -48.13 12.05
C LEU A 155 0.71 -47.71 11.97
N PHE A 156 0.33 -46.95 10.94
CA PHE A 156 -1.01 -46.34 10.79
C PHE A 156 -1.83 -46.96 9.65
N ASP A 157 -1.51 -48.17 9.24
CA ASP A 157 -2.30 -48.98 8.31
C ASP A 157 -2.76 -48.19 7.05
N GLU A 158 -1.79 -47.72 6.28
CA GLU A 158 -2.02 -46.90 5.10
C GLU A 158 -2.91 -47.64 4.09
N THR A 159 -3.89 -46.94 3.52
CA THR A 159 -4.98 -47.49 2.70
C THR A 159 -4.49 -48.25 1.46
N GLU A 160 -3.49 -47.78 0.74
CA GLU A 160 -2.94 -48.43 -0.44
C GLU A 160 -2.09 -49.69 -0.05
N ARG A 161 -1.41 -49.62 1.09
CA ARG A 161 -0.68 -50.76 1.62
C ARG A 161 -1.62 -51.92 1.90
N HIS A 162 -2.76 -51.68 2.53
CA HIS A 162 -3.85 -52.66 2.72
C HIS A 162 -4.31 -53.24 1.39
N LYS A 163 -4.66 -52.39 0.43
CA LYS A 163 -5.11 -52.83 -0.91
C LYS A 163 -4.07 -53.72 -1.58
N ASN A 164 -2.79 -53.39 -1.46
CA ASN A 164 -1.66 -54.13 -2.03
C ASN A 164 -1.48 -55.51 -1.33
N ILE A 165 -1.68 -55.54 -0.02
CA ILE A 165 -1.66 -56.82 0.73
C ILE A 165 -2.79 -57.74 0.23
N TYR A 166 -4.01 -57.22 0.14
CA TYR A 166 -5.15 -57.99 -0.36
C TYR A 166 -4.96 -58.42 -1.82
N ALA A 167 -4.51 -57.54 -2.70
CA ALA A 167 -4.26 -57.84 -4.10
C ALA A 167 -3.16 -58.92 -4.26
N SER A 168 -2.12 -58.86 -3.47
CA SER A 168 -1.03 -59.85 -3.44
C SER A 168 -1.56 -61.22 -2.96
N PHE A 169 -2.36 -61.24 -1.91
CA PHE A 169 -3.03 -62.39 -1.39
C PHE A 169 -3.93 -63.07 -2.43
N PHE A 170 -4.87 -62.35 -3.00
CA PHE A 170 -5.75 -62.89 -4.02
C PHE A 170 -5.04 -63.36 -5.27
N LYS A 171 -3.94 -62.72 -5.67
CA LYS A 171 -3.12 -63.15 -6.79
C LYS A 171 -2.45 -64.52 -6.50
N ARG A 172 -1.93 -64.75 -5.27
CA ARG A 172 -1.33 -66.04 -4.89
C ARG A 172 -2.40 -67.14 -4.76
N LEU A 173 -3.56 -66.81 -4.18
CA LEU A 173 -4.70 -67.72 -4.14
C LEU A 173 -5.11 -68.15 -5.55
N LYS A 174 -5.20 -67.22 -6.47
CA LYS A 174 -5.50 -67.49 -7.86
C LYS A 174 -4.44 -68.40 -8.49
N ASN A 175 -3.16 -68.14 -8.25
CA ASN A 175 -2.05 -68.97 -8.76
C ASN A 175 -2.07 -70.37 -8.17
N ALA A 176 -2.25 -70.51 -6.84
CA ALA A 176 -2.39 -71.80 -6.19
C ALA A 176 -3.57 -72.61 -6.70
N TYR A 177 -4.70 -71.92 -6.97
CA TYR A 177 -5.86 -72.53 -7.59
C TYR A 177 -5.58 -73.09 -8.99
N TYR A 178 -4.83 -72.41 -9.82
CA TYR A 178 -4.43 -72.86 -11.16
C TYR A 178 -3.35 -73.95 -11.17
N GLU A 179 -2.61 -74.10 -10.08
CA GLU A 179 -1.62 -75.19 -9.90
C GLU A 179 -2.25 -76.48 -9.47
N ILE A 180 -3.57 -76.53 -9.09
CA ILE A 180 -4.29 -77.72 -8.74
C ILE A 180 -4.65 -78.48 -10.04
N PRO A 181 -4.40 -79.82 -10.15
CA PRO A 181 -4.78 -80.58 -11.31
C PRO A 181 -6.28 -80.44 -11.65
N ARG A 182 -6.61 -80.33 -12.93
CA ARG A 182 -7.98 -80.08 -13.40
C ARG A 182 -9.04 -81.05 -12.86
N GLU A 183 -8.68 -82.27 -12.58
CA GLU A 183 -9.57 -83.31 -12.02
C GLU A 183 -10.04 -83.02 -10.57
N GLY A 184 -9.38 -82.15 -9.85
CA GLY A 184 -9.65 -81.80 -8.46
C GLY A 184 -10.24 -80.36 -8.27
N HIS A 185 -10.36 -79.58 -9.33
CA HIS A 185 -10.71 -78.17 -9.25
C HIS A 185 -12.04 -77.84 -8.53
N SER A 186 -13.07 -78.57 -8.82
CA SER A 186 -14.39 -78.35 -8.23
C SER A 186 -14.39 -78.59 -6.72
N ARG A 187 -13.76 -79.70 -6.33
CA ARG A 187 -13.72 -80.13 -4.93
C ARG A 187 -12.70 -79.31 -4.10
N ALA A 188 -11.60 -78.94 -4.72
CA ALA A 188 -10.59 -78.04 -4.10
C ALA A 188 -11.13 -76.60 -3.91
N TYR A 189 -11.93 -76.14 -4.85
CA TYR A 189 -12.60 -74.84 -4.75
C TYR A 189 -13.66 -74.82 -3.63
N GLU A 190 -14.48 -75.83 -3.51
CA GLU A 190 -15.46 -75.97 -2.43
C GLU A 190 -14.77 -76.05 -1.05
N ILE A 191 -13.73 -76.89 -0.93
CA ILE A 191 -12.95 -77.01 0.29
C ILE A 191 -12.29 -75.65 0.63
N PHE A 192 -11.77 -74.94 -0.36
CA PHE A 192 -11.14 -73.63 -0.21
C PHE A 192 -12.15 -72.55 0.25
N ILE A 193 -13.32 -72.50 -0.31
CA ILE A 193 -14.39 -71.59 0.11
C ILE A 193 -14.86 -71.93 1.53
N GLU A 194 -14.98 -73.19 1.89
CA GLU A 194 -15.29 -73.63 3.26
C GLU A 194 -14.16 -73.24 4.23
N CYS A 195 -12.91 -73.40 3.84
CA CYS A 195 -11.77 -72.94 4.64
C CYS A 195 -11.74 -71.42 4.86
N ILE A 196 -12.09 -70.62 3.83
CA ILE A 196 -12.21 -69.16 3.96
C ILE A 196 -13.36 -68.78 4.91
N LYS A 197 -14.48 -69.49 4.88
CA LYS A 197 -15.62 -69.29 5.78
C LYS A 197 -15.32 -69.64 7.24
N LEU A 198 -14.49 -70.68 7.48
CA LEU A 198 -14.18 -71.19 8.80
C LEU A 198 -13.01 -70.45 9.50
N PHE A 199 -12.16 -69.80 8.75
CA PHE A 199 -11.02 -69.05 9.31
C PHE A 199 -11.31 -67.56 9.38
N ASP A 200 -11.05 -66.95 10.57
CA ASP A 200 -10.95 -65.51 10.71
C ASP A 200 -9.78 -65.04 9.82
N VAL A 201 -10.13 -64.51 8.67
CA VAL A 201 -9.22 -64.05 7.62
C VAL A 201 -8.13 -63.14 8.22
N ARG A 202 -8.44 -62.38 9.31
CA ARG A 202 -7.49 -61.52 10.04
C ARG A 202 -6.45 -62.31 10.79
N LYS A 203 -6.73 -63.52 11.33
CA LYS A 203 -5.76 -64.41 11.97
C LYS A 203 -4.85 -65.06 10.93
N TRP A 204 -5.44 -65.41 9.79
CA TRP A 204 -4.71 -66.03 8.69
C TRP A 204 -3.73 -65.03 8.03
N PHE A 205 -4.09 -63.79 7.88
CA PHE A 205 -3.19 -62.72 7.41
C PHE A 205 -1.95 -62.52 8.29
N ARG A 206 -2.03 -62.81 9.57
CA ARG A 206 -0.87 -62.75 10.47
C ARG A 206 0.16 -63.90 10.26
N HIS A 207 -0.23 -64.99 9.64
CA HIS A 207 0.63 -66.15 9.40
C HIS A 207 1.12 -66.30 7.95
N ILE A 208 0.52 -65.55 7.04
CA ILE A 208 0.98 -65.53 5.65
C ILE A 208 1.83 -64.28 5.46
N GLU A 209 3.15 -64.48 5.42
CA GLU A 209 4.14 -63.43 5.18
C GLU A 209 4.04 -62.82 3.77
N TYR A 210 3.04 -61.96 3.55
CA TYR A 210 2.96 -61.11 2.35
C TYR A 210 3.65 -59.79 2.66
N ALA A 211 4.95 -59.82 2.69
CA ALA A 211 5.77 -58.68 2.95
C ALA A 211 5.72 -57.74 1.74
N VAL A 212 5.02 -56.61 1.90
CA VAL A 212 5.02 -55.47 0.97
C VAL A 212 5.89 -54.34 1.46
N ASP A 213 6.40 -54.46 2.66
CA ASP A 213 7.17 -53.44 3.36
C ASP A 213 8.55 -53.22 2.71
N GLY A 214 9.05 -52.02 2.78
CA GLY A 214 10.35 -51.63 2.25
C GLY A 214 10.38 -51.33 0.75
N ILE A 215 9.26 -51.46 0.05
CA ILE A 215 9.20 -51.22 -1.43
C ILE A 215 9.51 -49.77 -1.80
N ILE A 216 9.06 -48.81 -1.00
CA ILE A 216 9.32 -47.38 -1.26
C ILE A 216 10.67 -46.90 -0.74
N VAL A 217 11.39 -47.73 0.00
CA VAL A 217 12.70 -47.36 0.53
C VAL A 217 13.75 -47.50 -0.59
N GLY A 218 14.42 -46.43 -0.92
CA GLY A 218 15.48 -46.43 -1.94
C GLY A 218 16.67 -47.32 -1.58
N ASP A 219 17.38 -47.76 -2.62
CA ASP A 219 18.63 -48.55 -2.46
C ASP A 219 19.88 -47.68 -2.25
N GLY A 220 19.71 -46.34 -2.19
CA GLY A 220 20.77 -45.36 -1.97
C GLY A 220 21.61 -45.02 -3.20
N ARG A 221 21.29 -45.56 -4.40
CA ARG A 221 22.08 -45.37 -5.62
C ARG A 221 21.66 -44.23 -6.52
N HIS A 222 20.38 -43.80 -6.47
CA HIS A 222 19.82 -42.72 -7.28
C HIS A 222 18.67 -42.05 -6.55
N ASP A 223 18.28 -40.84 -7.01
CA ASP A 223 17.06 -40.12 -6.60
C ASP A 223 15.83 -41.00 -6.88
N PHE A 224 15.30 -41.61 -5.84
CA PHE A 224 14.19 -42.56 -5.95
C PHE A 224 12.84 -41.85 -6.13
N THR A 225 12.68 -40.69 -5.51
CA THR A 225 11.44 -39.91 -5.54
C THR A 225 11.57 -38.79 -6.57
N LYS A 226 11.02 -38.98 -7.77
CA LYS A 226 11.03 -37.99 -8.85
C LYS A 226 9.78 -37.13 -8.87
N ILE A 227 8.65 -37.64 -8.40
CA ILE A 227 7.34 -37.01 -8.31
C ILE A 227 6.91 -37.14 -6.87
N TYR A 228 6.30 -36.08 -6.31
CA TYR A 228 5.79 -36.18 -4.94
C TYR A 228 4.68 -37.26 -4.86
N LYS A 229 4.63 -37.97 -3.74
CA LYS A 229 3.63 -39.01 -3.46
C LYS A 229 2.88 -38.71 -2.18
N GLU A 230 1.59 -38.92 -2.21
CA GLU A 230 0.68 -38.73 -1.07
C GLU A 230 0.33 -40.11 -0.47
N TYR A 231 0.35 -40.21 0.85
CA TYR A 231 0.00 -41.40 1.60
C TYR A 231 -1.07 -41.05 2.63
N GLU A 232 -2.28 -41.54 2.43
CA GLU A 232 -3.40 -41.31 3.35
C GLU A 232 -3.40 -42.32 4.48
N MET A 233 -3.47 -41.83 5.70
CA MET A 233 -3.45 -42.60 6.94
C MET A 233 -4.46 -42.10 7.93
N ASN A 234 -4.68 -42.85 8.99
CA ASN A 234 -5.58 -42.49 10.06
C ASN A 234 -4.91 -42.64 11.41
N ILE A 235 -5.00 -41.64 12.26
CA ILE A 235 -4.50 -41.67 13.62
C ILE A 235 -5.62 -41.39 14.60
N SER A 236 -5.97 -42.35 15.43
CA SER A 236 -7.07 -42.21 16.41
C SER A 236 -8.41 -41.75 15.80
N GLY A 237 -8.74 -42.22 14.58
CA GLY A 237 -9.96 -41.84 13.87
C GLY A 237 -9.88 -40.53 13.09
N LYS A 238 -8.72 -39.86 13.05
CA LYS A 238 -8.52 -38.60 12.32
C LYS A 238 -7.66 -38.85 11.08
N PRO A 239 -8.13 -38.43 9.89
CA PRO A 239 -7.39 -38.60 8.65
C PRO A 239 -6.21 -37.62 8.56
N PHE A 240 -5.08 -38.10 8.07
CA PHE A 240 -3.95 -37.26 7.72
C PHE A 240 -3.22 -37.80 6.48
N VAL A 241 -2.47 -36.93 5.82
CA VAL A 241 -1.70 -37.26 4.61
C VAL A 241 -0.24 -36.94 4.83
N LEU A 242 0.64 -37.89 4.51
CA LEU A 242 2.06 -37.62 4.38
C LEU A 242 2.42 -37.45 2.90
N ILE A 243 3.17 -36.39 2.59
CA ILE A 243 3.69 -36.14 1.24
C ILE A 243 5.18 -36.41 1.24
N ASP A 244 5.64 -37.36 0.43
CA ASP A 244 7.09 -37.58 0.16
C ASP A 244 7.53 -36.65 -0.95
N VAL A 245 8.31 -35.64 -0.60
CA VAL A 245 8.78 -34.59 -1.53
C VAL A 245 10.18 -34.97 -2.05
N PRO A 246 10.48 -34.75 -3.35
CA PRO A 246 11.84 -34.97 -3.89
C PRO A 246 12.93 -34.26 -3.07
N GLY A 247 14.12 -34.88 -2.95
CA GLY A 247 15.24 -34.29 -2.21
C GLY A 247 15.87 -33.09 -2.92
N ILE A 248 16.49 -32.18 -2.15
CA ILE A 248 17.07 -30.91 -2.65
C ILE A 248 18.49 -31.04 -3.23
N GLU A 249 19.11 -32.20 -3.15
CA GLU A 249 20.42 -32.47 -3.74
C GLU A 249 20.25 -33.25 -5.03
N GLY A 250 20.60 -32.67 -6.17
CA GLY A 250 20.49 -33.27 -7.49
C GLY A 250 20.05 -32.23 -8.55
N ASN A 251 19.39 -32.66 -9.61
CA ASN A 251 18.81 -31.78 -10.64
C ASN A 251 17.54 -31.08 -10.11
N GLU A 252 17.73 -30.13 -9.22
CA GLU A 252 16.68 -29.39 -8.53
C GLU A 252 15.73 -28.67 -9.50
N ASP A 253 16.27 -28.16 -10.60
CA ASP A 253 15.50 -27.43 -11.59
C ASP A 253 14.47 -28.31 -12.31
N ASP A 254 14.70 -29.63 -12.37
CA ASP A 254 13.77 -30.59 -12.99
C ASP A 254 12.52 -30.86 -12.12
N TYR A 255 12.59 -30.61 -10.80
CA TYR A 255 11.51 -30.93 -9.84
C TYR A 255 10.98 -29.72 -9.07
N LYS A 256 11.40 -28.52 -9.44
CA LYS A 256 11.09 -27.28 -8.71
C LYS A 256 9.58 -27.00 -8.59
N ASP A 257 8.83 -27.29 -9.61
CA ASP A 257 7.39 -27.07 -9.61
C ASP A 257 6.66 -28.13 -8.77
N GLU A 258 7.09 -29.38 -8.85
CA GLU A 258 6.58 -30.48 -8.01
C GLU A 258 6.83 -30.20 -6.51
N ILE A 259 8.02 -29.72 -6.14
CA ILE A 259 8.34 -29.33 -4.78
C ILE A 259 7.42 -28.19 -4.31
N LYS A 260 7.23 -27.16 -5.14
CA LYS A 260 6.34 -26.04 -4.80
C LYS A 260 4.89 -26.48 -4.61
N ILE A 261 4.38 -27.32 -5.51
CA ILE A 261 3.01 -27.84 -5.44
C ILE A 261 2.83 -28.64 -4.15
N ALA A 262 3.76 -29.57 -3.85
CA ALA A 262 3.71 -30.39 -2.65
C ALA A 262 3.75 -29.55 -1.37
N LEU A 263 4.67 -28.57 -1.29
CA LEU A 263 4.79 -27.69 -0.13
C LEU A 263 3.61 -26.72 0.02
N SER A 264 2.97 -26.33 -1.08
CA SER A 264 1.79 -25.44 -1.03
C SER A 264 0.56 -26.11 -0.42
N LYS A 265 0.47 -27.44 -0.51
CA LYS A 265 -0.60 -28.25 0.08
C LYS A 265 -0.39 -28.51 1.58
N ALA A 266 0.88 -28.47 2.04
CA ALA A 266 1.25 -28.88 3.39
C ALA A 266 0.79 -27.85 4.44
N HIS A 267 0.31 -28.35 5.58
CA HIS A 267 0.03 -27.54 6.77
C HIS A 267 1.25 -27.44 7.72
N CYS A 268 2.14 -28.42 7.68
CA CYS A 268 3.46 -28.34 8.27
C CYS A 268 4.49 -29.15 7.47
N VAL A 269 5.76 -28.85 7.65
CA VAL A 269 6.86 -29.49 6.96
C VAL A 269 7.79 -30.15 7.96
N PHE A 270 8.13 -31.43 7.73
CA PHE A 270 9.17 -32.11 8.45
C PHE A 270 10.40 -32.16 7.56
N TYR A 271 11.42 -31.37 7.92
CA TYR A 271 12.70 -31.38 7.24
C TYR A 271 13.61 -32.49 7.81
N VAL A 272 13.87 -33.48 6.98
CA VAL A 272 14.70 -34.62 7.39
C VAL A 272 16.18 -34.42 7.01
N GLN A 273 17.03 -34.43 8.00
CA GLN A 273 18.46 -34.30 7.85
C GLN A 273 19.15 -35.62 8.32
N GLY A 274 20.07 -36.12 7.51
CA GLY A 274 20.76 -37.40 7.78
C GLY A 274 22.28 -37.28 7.92
N HIS A 275 22.87 -36.10 7.73
CA HIS A 275 24.30 -35.87 7.80
C HIS A 275 24.72 -35.27 9.16
N ASN A 276 25.90 -35.66 9.65
CA ASN A 276 26.49 -35.10 10.88
C ASN A 276 27.10 -33.71 10.69
N LYS A 277 26.86 -33.05 9.57
CA LYS A 277 27.31 -31.68 9.29
C LYS A 277 26.21 -30.68 9.58
N THR A 278 26.63 -29.55 10.13
CA THR A 278 25.75 -28.38 10.18
C THR A 278 25.30 -28.00 8.77
N THR A 279 24.05 -27.61 8.61
CA THR A 279 23.50 -27.13 7.34
C THR A 279 24.41 -26.04 6.78
N ASP A 280 24.94 -26.20 5.58
CA ASP A 280 25.77 -25.18 4.94
C ASP A 280 24.92 -24.00 4.46
N SER A 281 25.60 -22.88 4.16
CA SER A 281 24.90 -21.65 3.72
C SER A 281 24.12 -21.83 2.41
N ALA A 282 24.58 -22.70 1.52
CA ALA A 282 23.90 -22.97 0.25
C ALA A 282 22.60 -23.78 0.48
N THR A 283 22.65 -24.79 1.33
CA THR A 283 21.48 -25.56 1.77
C THR A 283 20.52 -24.65 2.55
N ALA A 284 21.03 -23.76 3.39
CA ALA A 284 20.24 -22.77 4.12
C ALA A 284 19.47 -21.84 3.18
N GLU A 285 20.11 -21.34 2.13
CA GLU A 285 19.43 -20.50 1.11
C GLU A 285 18.37 -21.29 0.32
N LYS A 286 18.63 -22.55 0.01
CA LYS A 286 17.63 -23.43 -0.63
C LYS A 286 16.42 -23.65 0.29
N ILE A 287 16.65 -23.98 1.54
CA ILE A 287 15.62 -24.14 2.56
C ILE A 287 14.78 -22.85 2.64
N LYS A 288 15.44 -21.70 2.75
CA LYS A 288 14.81 -20.40 2.77
C LYS A 288 13.95 -20.14 1.53
N LYS A 289 14.43 -20.52 0.33
CA LYS A 289 13.72 -20.36 -0.94
C LYS A 289 12.43 -21.18 -1.01
N TYR A 290 12.43 -22.42 -0.52
CA TYR A 290 11.31 -23.34 -0.60
C TYR A 290 10.37 -23.28 0.61
N LEU A 291 10.92 -23.06 1.82
CA LEU A 291 10.18 -23.10 3.08
C LEU A 291 9.85 -21.71 3.65
N ARG A 292 10.26 -20.64 2.98
CA ARG A 292 10.01 -19.24 3.40
C ARG A 292 8.53 -18.85 3.42
N ASN A 293 7.70 -19.66 2.83
CA ASN A 293 6.30 -19.35 2.68
C ASN A 293 5.47 -20.08 3.76
N TRP A 294 5.60 -19.64 5.06
CA TRP A 294 4.45 -19.58 5.91
C TRP A 294 3.95 -20.89 6.54
N VAL A 295 4.75 -21.94 6.53
CA VAL A 295 4.38 -23.21 7.11
C VAL A 295 5.35 -23.51 8.25
N LYS A 296 4.85 -23.99 9.40
CA LYS A 296 5.71 -24.42 10.50
C LYS A 296 6.61 -25.56 10.03
N VAL A 297 7.90 -25.41 10.31
CA VAL A 297 8.94 -26.37 9.93
C VAL A 297 9.53 -27.02 11.17
N TYR A 298 9.45 -28.32 11.22
CA TYR A 298 10.10 -29.15 12.25
C TYR A 298 11.27 -29.87 11.61
N THR A 299 12.40 -29.99 12.30
CA THR A 299 13.53 -30.78 11.83
C THR A 299 13.49 -32.16 12.48
N ILE A 300 13.79 -33.16 11.67
CA ILE A 300 14.03 -34.56 12.13
C ILE A 300 15.46 -34.89 11.82
N TYR A 301 16.29 -35.00 12.85
CA TYR A 301 17.62 -35.54 12.70
C TYR A 301 17.56 -37.07 12.71
N ASN A 302 17.70 -37.66 11.52
CA ASN A 302 17.72 -39.08 11.31
C ASN A 302 19.16 -39.60 11.47
N VAL A 303 19.50 -40.11 12.66
CA VAL A 303 20.83 -40.62 12.99
C VAL A 303 21.21 -41.73 12.01
N ARG A 304 22.37 -41.64 11.39
CA ARG A 304 22.86 -42.65 10.46
C ARG A 304 23.75 -43.65 11.19
N GLY A 305 23.56 -44.90 10.86
CA GLY A 305 24.39 -45.99 11.31
C GLY A 305 24.16 -47.27 10.49
N SER A 306 25.18 -48.04 10.21
CA SER A 306 24.99 -49.39 9.69
C SER A 306 24.47 -50.31 10.80
N ALA A 307 23.95 -51.48 10.45
CA ALA A 307 23.58 -52.46 11.48
C ALA A 307 24.78 -52.86 12.37
N ASP A 308 25.99 -52.73 11.87
CA ASP A 308 27.25 -53.02 12.60
C ASP A 308 27.59 -51.97 13.67
N ALA A 309 27.02 -50.77 13.59
CA ALA A 309 27.22 -49.71 14.58
C ALA A 309 26.56 -50.01 15.93
N TYR A 310 25.89 -51.13 16.09
CA TYR A 310 25.15 -51.50 17.29
C TYR A 310 25.57 -52.88 17.81
N ASP A 311 26.79 -53.37 17.47
CA ASP A 311 27.22 -54.69 17.83
C ASP A 311 27.67 -54.77 19.29
N THR A 312 28.14 -53.67 19.89
CA THR A 312 28.53 -53.65 21.31
C THR A 312 27.41 -53.18 22.23
N PRO A 313 27.34 -53.64 23.49
CA PRO A 313 26.34 -53.18 24.45
C PRO A 313 26.40 -51.69 24.73
N GLU A 314 27.60 -51.10 24.71
CA GLU A 314 27.84 -49.66 24.97
C GLU A 314 27.15 -48.78 23.92
N GLU A 315 27.14 -49.20 22.66
CA GLU A 315 26.49 -48.47 21.54
C GLU A 315 24.97 -48.58 21.60
N ARG A 316 24.43 -49.53 22.34
CA ARG A 316 22.99 -49.73 22.54
C ARG A 316 22.44 -49.09 23.82
N VAL A 317 23.24 -48.30 24.56
CA VAL A 317 22.77 -47.62 25.77
C VAL A 317 21.82 -46.47 25.44
N ASN A 318 22.19 -45.60 24.51
CA ASN A 318 21.39 -44.43 24.11
C ASN A 318 21.71 -43.97 22.69
N LEU A 319 20.70 -43.81 21.88
CA LEU A 319 20.82 -43.23 20.53
C LEU A 319 21.35 -41.79 20.55
N VAL A 320 20.98 -41.01 21.59
CA VAL A 320 21.38 -39.60 21.72
C VAL A 320 22.69 -39.50 22.48
N THR A 321 23.81 -39.74 21.79
CA THR A 321 25.16 -39.51 22.27
C THR A 321 25.47 -38.01 22.36
N ASP A 322 26.62 -37.65 22.97
CA ASP A 322 27.06 -36.26 23.05
C ASP A 322 27.30 -35.63 21.68
N ASP A 323 27.75 -36.40 20.71
CA ASP A 323 27.95 -35.94 19.34
C ASP A 323 26.59 -35.68 18.63
N VAL A 324 25.61 -36.58 18.85
CA VAL A 324 24.24 -36.38 18.39
C VAL A 324 23.65 -35.06 18.97
N ARG A 325 23.86 -34.81 20.28
CA ARG A 325 23.41 -33.57 20.94
C ARG A 325 24.05 -32.33 20.32
N LYS A 326 25.35 -32.33 20.05
CA LYS A 326 26.06 -31.22 19.39
C LYS A 326 25.47 -30.93 18.00
N VAL A 327 25.21 -31.98 17.22
CA VAL A 327 24.57 -31.83 15.90
C VAL A 327 23.16 -31.22 16.04
N CYS A 328 22.37 -31.70 16.99
CA CYS A 328 21.03 -31.17 17.24
C CYS A 328 21.06 -29.68 17.59
N VAL A 329 21.96 -29.24 18.47
CA VAL A 329 22.15 -27.84 18.81
C VAL A 329 22.52 -27.00 17.58
N GLY A 330 23.40 -27.55 16.72
CA GLY A 330 23.77 -26.91 15.45
C GLY A 330 22.60 -26.76 14.48
N ILE A 331 21.78 -27.81 14.33
CA ILE A 331 20.55 -27.79 13.51
C ILE A 331 19.58 -26.73 14.04
N GLU A 332 19.30 -26.79 15.34
CA GLU A 332 18.34 -25.89 15.99
C GLU A 332 18.73 -24.42 15.81
N LYS A 333 20.00 -24.09 16.02
CA LYS A 333 20.54 -22.77 15.79
C LYS A 333 20.37 -22.32 14.31
N SER A 334 20.86 -23.18 13.39
CA SER A 334 20.82 -22.83 11.95
C SER A 334 19.39 -22.62 11.43
N PHE A 335 18.46 -23.49 11.82
CA PHE A 335 17.08 -23.37 11.37
C PHE A 335 16.33 -22.21 12.06
N SER A 336 16.61 -21.95 13.34
CA SER A 336 16.06 -20.76 14.03
C SER A 336 16.55 -19.47 13.37
N ASP A 337 17.83 -19.37 13.00
CA ASP A 337 18.40 -18.21 12.31
C ASP A 337 17.79 -18.00 10.90
N ILE A 338 17.48 -19.11 10.18
CA ILE A 338 16.95 -19.07 8.81
C ILE A 338 15.44 -18.79 8.78
N LEU A 339 14.67 -19.49 9.62
CA LEU A 339 13.22 -19.56 9.58
C LEU A 339 12.54 -18.69 10.66
N GLY A 340 13.27 -18.28 11.71
CA GLY A 340 12.75 -17.48 12.81
C GLY A 340 11.52 -18.12 13.45
N GLU A 341 10.42 -17.38 13.52
CA GLU A 341 9.15 -17.80 14.14
C GLU A 341 8.50 -19.03 13.46
N SER A 342 8.85 -19.33 12.21
CA SER A 342 8.33 -20.50 11.50
C SER A 342 9.01 -21.82 11.91
N TYR A 343 10.11 -21.78 12.68
CA TYR A 343 10.76 -22.97 13.17
C TYR A 343 10.04 -23.54 14.40
N GLY A 344 9.69 -24.85 14.35
CA GLY A 344 8.91 -25.53 15.38
C GLY A 344 9.71 -26.45 16.30
N GLY A 345 11.02 -26.61 16.06
CA GLY A 345 11.90 -27.44 16.87
C GLY A 345 12.48 -28.68 16.20
N ASN A 346 13.32 -29.42 16.92
CA ASN A 346 14.06 -30.56 16.42
C ASN A 346 13.66 -31.87 17.15
N THR A 347 13.60 -32.96 16.38
CA THR A 347 13.37 -34.32 16.92
C THR A 347 14.45 -35.27 16.38
N VAL A 348 14.89 -36.20 17.21
CA VAL A 348 15.93 -37.18 16.88
C VAL A 348 15.34 -38.58 16.77
N THR A 349 15.67 -39.26 15.70
CA THR A 349 15.31 -40.69 15.50
C THR A 349 16.34 -41.44 14.67
N GLN A 350 16.23 -42.75 14.67
CA GLN A 350 16.92 -43.61 13.70
C GLN A 350 15.86 -44.43 12.94
N GLY A 351 15.42 -43.87 11.81
CA GLY A 351 14.28 -44.40 11.06
C GLY A 351 14.42 -45.82 10.55
N PHE A 352 15.65 -46.25 10.23
CA PHE A 352 15.87 -47.63 9.78
C PHE A 352 15.73 -48.67 10.91
N LEU A 353 16.11 -48.35 12.15
CA LEU A 353 15.85 -49.20 13.32
C LEU A 353 14.34 -49.33 13.55
N ALA A 354 13.63 -48.21 13.52
CA ALA A 354 12.18 -48.19 13.67
C ALA A 354 11.51 -49.04 12.58
N LEU A 355 11.88 -48.85 11.32
CA LEU A 355 11.40 -49.63 10.21
C LEU A 355 11.69 -51.13 10.40
N SER A 356 12.92 -51.46 10.78
CA SER A 356 13.35 -52.84 11.02
C SER A 356 12.58 -53.52 12.17
N ALA A 357 12.18 -52.73 13.17
CA ALA A 357 11.36 -53.23 14.27
C ALA A 357 9.91 -53.55 13.84
N GLN A 358 9.33 -52.79 12.92
CA GLN A 358 7.92 -52.87 12.55
C GLN A 358 7.67 -53.66 11.25
N ALA A 359 8.62 -53.62 10.30
CA ALA A 359 8.40 -54.17 8.96
C ALA A 359 8.49 -55.69 8.89
N ASN A 360 7.65 -56.24 8.00
CA ASN A 360 7.85 -57.57 7.40
C ASN A 360 8.26 -57.34 5.94
N PHE A 361 9.54 -57.26 5.70
CA PHE A 361 10.08 -56.88 4.40
C PHE A 361 9.70 -57.84 3.29
N SER A 362 9.42 -57.26 2.12
CA SER A 362 9.18 -58.06 0.91
C SER A 362 10.38 -58.97 0.60
N PRO A 363 10.17 -60.21 0.17
CA PRO A 363 11.25 -61.09 -0.31
C PRO A 363 12.11 -60.49 -1.41
N LYS A 364 11.60 -59.49 -2.13
CA LYS A 364 12.34 -58.71 -3.12
C LYS A 364 13.42 -57.79 -2.52
N ARG A 365 13.34 -57.55 -1.21
CA ARG A 365 14.25 -56.67 -0.45
C ARG A 365 15.15 -57.49 0.45
N ALA A 366 15.86 -58.48 -0.15
CA ALA A 366 16.84 -59.34 0.58
C ALA A 366 17.94 -58.50 1.26
N ASP A 367 18.23 -57.33 0.76
CA ASP A 367 19.14 -56.33 1.36
C ASP A 367 18.65 -55.86 2.74
N LEU A 368 17.37 -55.49 2.83
CA LEU A 368 16.75 -55.02 4.08
C LEU A 368 16.52 -56.16 5.07
N ILE A 369 16.12 -57.34 4.58
CA ILE A 369 15.94 -58.54 5.40
C ILE A 369 17.26 -58.91 6.09
N ARG A 370 18.37 -58.91 5.37
CA ARG A 370 19.69 -59.20 5.94
C ARG A 370 20.06 -58.21 7.05
N LYS A 371 19.86 -56.90 6.82
CA LYS A 371 20.14 -55.87 7.82
C LYS A 371 19.23 -55.98 9.04
N GLN A 372 17.94 -56.28 8.84
CA GLN A 372 16.99 -56.51 9.92
C GLN A 372 17.37 -57.72 10.77
N ASN A 373 17.67 -58.87 10.15
CA ASN A 373 18.08 -60.06 10.87
C ASN A 373 19.33 -59.79 11.71
N LYS A 374 20.29 -59.08 11.19
CA LYS A 374 21.48 -58.69 11.93
C LYS A 374 21.15 -57.81 13.16
N LEU A 375 20.32 -56.80 13.01
CA LEU A 375 19.87 -55.97 14.12
C LEU A 375 19.15 -56.81 15.20
N LEU A 376 18.32 -57.74 14.80
CA LEU A 376 17.59 -58.63 15.70
C LEU A 376 18.51 -59.64 16.43
N THR A 377 19.77 -59.80 16.03
CA THR A 377 20.75 -60.55 16.83
C THR A 377 21.37 -59.69 17.95
N PHE A 378 21.31 -58.37 17.83
CA PHE A 378 21.90 -57.47 18.80
C PHE A 378 20.87 -56.98 19.84
N PHE A 379 19.61 -56.83 19.45
CA PHE A 379 18.50 -56.40 20.32
C PHE A 379 17.66 -57.62 20.71
N ASN A 380 17.25 -57.69 21.98
CA ASN A 380 16.49 -58.84 22.50
C ASN A 380 15.09 -59.01 21.94
N SER A 381 14.49 -57.87 21.47
CA SER A 381 13.17 -57.88 20.88
C SER A 381 13.00 -56.76 19.86
N ARG A 382 11.96 -56.88 19.03
CA ARG A 382 11.54 -55.79 18.14
C ARG A 382 11.11 -54.54 18.90
N ASP A 383 10.48 -54.71 20.06
CA ASP A 383 10.05 -53.59 20.91
C ASP A 383 11.25 -52.81 21.47
N GLU A 384 12.28 -53.50 21.94
CA GLU A 384 13.54 -52.88 22.38
C GLU A 384 14.22 -52.10 21.24
N LEU A 385 14.29 -52.70 20.04
CA LEU A 385 14.79 -52.03 18.84
C LEU A 385 13.98 -50.79 18.47
N TYR A 386 12.68 -50.88 18.59
CA TYR A 386 11.80 -49.76 18.33
C TYR A 386 11.98 -48.62 19.33
N GLN A 387 11.99 -48.92 20.62
CA GLN A 387 12.22 -47.96 21.69
C GLN A 387 13.58 -47.25 21.54
N PHE A 388 14.65 -48.03 21.27
CA PHE A 388 15.96 -47.47 21.03
C PHE A 388 16.01 -46.53 19.84
N SER A 389 15.22 -46.76 18.80
CA SER A 389 15.11 -45.90 17.61
C SER A 389 14.60 -44.49 17.90
N ARG A 390 13.94 -44.25 19.05
CA ARG A 390 13.27 -43.01 19.46
C ARG A 390 12.19 -42.53 18.45
N PHE A 391 11.65 -43.46 17.66
CA PHE A 391 10.63 -43.09 16.67
C PHE A 391 9.33 -42.61 17.29
N ASP A 392 9.04 -43.03 18.54
CA ASP A 392 7.91 -42.56 19.32
C ASP A 392 7.87 -41.03 19.46
N SER A 393 9.01 -40.33 19.47
CA SER A 393 9.09 -38.90 19.51
C SER A 393 8.50 -38.26 18.24
N VAL A 394 8.77 -38.88 17.07
CA VAL A 394 8.21 -38.42 15.79
C VAL A 394 6.74 -38.77 15.69
N VAL A 395 6.31 -39.94 16.16
CA VAL A 395 4.90 -40.35 16.23
C VAL A 395 4.13 -39.43 17.15
N SER A 396 4.67 -39.10 18.32
CA SER A 396 4.03 -38.19 19.28
C SER A 396 3.82 -36.80 18.67
N LEU A 397 4.80 -36.27 17.94
CA LEU A 397 4.70 -35.00 17.24
C LEU A 397 3.61 -35.03 16.18
N VAL A 398 3.53 -36.08 15.34
CA VAL A 398 2.47 -36.25 14.34
C VAL A 398 1.12 -36.40 15.01
N ASN A 399 1.02 -37.18 16.09
CA ASN A 399 -0.23 -37.38 16.82
C ASN A 399 -0.76 -36.08 17.47
N GLU A 400 0.14 -35.27 18.05
CA GLU A 400 -0.20 -33.95 18.58
C GLU A 400 -0.84 -33.08 17.49
N LYS A 401 -0.18 -32.98 16.33
CA LYS A 401 -0.68 -32.20 15.20
C LYS A 401 -1.99 -32.74 14.63
N ALA A 402 -2.08 -34.06 14.42
CA ALA A 402 -3.30 -34.68 13.92
C ALA A 402 -4.47 -34.59 14.92
N SER A 403 -4.20 -34.63 16.22
CA SER A 403 -5.23 -34.48 17.25
C SER A 403 -5.89 -33.11 17.22
N ASN A 404 -5.16 -32.09 16.79
CA ASN A 404 -5.59 -30.71 16.72
C ASN A 404 -5.61 -30.15 15.27
N TYR A 405 -5.95 -31.01 14.31
CA TYR A 405 -5.75 -30.74 12.88
C TYR A 405 -6.45 -29.48 12.38
N THR A 406 -7.65 -29.16 12.87
CA THR A 406 -8.39 -27.96 12.48
C THR A 406 -7.66 -26.68 12.88
N ASN A 407 -7.07 -26.70 14.08
CA ASN A 407 -6.22 -25.60 14.54
C ASN A 407 -4.93 -25.49 13.70
N GLU A 408 -4.26 -26.62 13.43
CA GLU A 408 -3.04 -26.64 12.62
C GLU A 408 -3.30 -26.12 11.19
N ILE A 409 -4.42 -26.49 10.59
CA ILE A 409 -4.84 -25.97 9.28
C ILE A 409 -5.06 -24.45 9.32
N TYR A 410 -5.76 -23.96 10.35
CA TYR A 410 -5.99 -22.54 10.50
C TYR A 410 -4.68 -21.78 10.75
N GLU A 411 -3.85 -22.22 11.69
CA GLU A 411 -2.57 -21.57 12.01
C GLU A 411 -1.63 -21.51 10.79
N ALA A 412 -1.56 -22.58 9.99
CA ALA A 412 -0.78 -22.58 8.75
C ALA A 412 -1.26 -21.54 7.73
N ASN A 413 -2.58 -21.31 7.63
CA ASN A 413 -3.13 -20.30 6.73
C ASN A 413 -3.07 -18.88 7.33
N LYS A 414 -3.14 -18.75 8.65
CA LYS A 414 -2.90 -17.51 9.38
C LYS A 414 -1.47 -17.01 9.18
N ASP A 415 -0.48 -17.88 9.23
CA ASP A 415 0.91 -17.53 8.96
C ASP A 415 1.09 -16.95 7.54
N LYS A 416 0.35 -17.43 6.55
CA LYS A 416 0.32 -16.84 5.18
C LYS A 416 -0.20 -15.41 5.18
N LEU A 417 -1.24 -15.13 5.98
CA LEU A 417 -1.82 -13.78 6.11
C LEU A 417 -0.87 -12.80 6.81
N VAL A 418 -0.23 -13.25 7.90
CA VAL A 418 0.79 -12.45 8.61
C VAL A 418 1.87 -11.99 7.65
N ALA A 419 2.30 -12.86 6.83
CA ALA A 419 3.33 -12.56 5.88
C ALA A 419 2.91 -11.71 4.71
N LEU A 420 1.72 -11.92 4.19
CA LEU A 420 1.13 -11.04 3.21
C LEU A 420 1.04 -9.60 3.76
N SER A 421 0.68 -9.47 5.05
CA SER A 421 0.66 -8.19 5.75
C SER A 421 2.05 -7.55 5.84
N LYS A 422 3.07 -8.31 6.27
CA LYS A 422 4.47 -7.84 6.29
C LYS A 422 4.95 -7.38 4.92
N HIS A 423 4.64 -8.14 3.87
CA HIS A 423 5.00 -7.78 2.50
C HIS A 423 4.27 -6.51 2.04
N THR A 424 3.02 -6.35 2.42
CA THR A 424 2.23 -5.15 2.10
C THR A 424 2.82 -3.92 2.78
N ILE A 425 3.18 -4.01 4.06
CA ILE A 425 3.85 -2.93 4.81
C ILE A 425 5.17 -2.56 4.14
N PHE A 426 5.98 -3.56 3.78
CA PHE A 426 7.25 -3.32 3.08
C PHE A 426 7.05 -2.60 1.75
N ALA A 427 6.07 -3.00 0.95
CA ALA A 427 5.78 -2.34 -0.33
C ALA A 427 5.35 -0.87 -0.16
N ILE A 428 4.58 -0.57 0.89
CA ILE A 428 4.20 0.81 1.25
C ILE A 428 5.45 1.62 1.66
N GLU A 429 6.33 1.05 2.46
CA GLU A 429 7.58 1.71 2.91
C GLU A 429 8.55 1.95 1.75
N GLU A 430 8.68 1.00 0.85
CA GLU A 430 9.48 1.14 -0.36
C GLU A 430 8.95 2.28 -1.23
N GLU A 431 7.63 2.34 -1.46
CA GLU A 431 7.03 3.42 -2.22
C GLU A 431 7.18 4.79 -1.54
N LEU A 432 7.02 4.87 -0.21
CA LEU A 432 7.30 6.08 0.55
C LEU A 432 8.75 6.57 0.35
N ASN A 433 9.71 5.67 0.41
CA ASN A 433 11.12 6.00 0.19
C ASN A 433 11.37 6.47 -1.24
N ASN A 434 10.77 5.82 -2.22
CA ASN A 434 10.88 6.19 -3.64
C ASN A 434 10.30 7.58 -3.91
N GLN A 435 9.19 7.94 -3.28
CA GLN A 435 8.51 9.22 -3.49
C GLN A 435 9.05 10.36 -2.61
N LYS A 436 9.79 10.07 -1.54
CA LYS A 436 10.27 11.06 -0.56
C LYS A 436 10.97 12.25 -1.21
N GLY A 437 11.98 12.00 -2.04
CA GLY A 437 12.72 13.06 -2.72
C GLY A 437 11.85 13.88 -3.68
N THR A 438 10.88 13.25 -4.34
CA THR A 438 9.92 13.92 -5.22
C THR A 438 9.00 14.84 -4.42
N ILE A 439 8.47 14.35 -3.30
CA ILE A 439 7.59 15.11 -2.40
C ILE A 439 8.34 16.30 -1.79
N GLU A 440 9.55 16.10 -1.27
CA GLU A 440 10.38 17.17 -0.70
C GLU A 440 10.69 18.27 -1.73
N LYS A 441 11.05 17.88 -2.95
CA LYS A 441 11.29 18.79 -4.06
C LYS A 441 10.04 19.59 -4.42
N TYR A 442 8.91 18.92 -4.51
CA TYR A 442 7.61 19.55 -4.81
C TYR A 442 7.22 20.56 -3.72
N CYS A 443 7.32 20.20 -2.44
CA CYS A 443 7.10 21.13 -1.32
C CYS A 443 8.04 22.33 -1.35
N GLY A 444 9.32 22.10 -1.64
CA GLY A 444 10.32 23.14 -1.78
C GLY A 444 9.99 24.15 -2.87
N LEU A 445 9.51 23.68 -4.02
CA LEU A 445 9.11 24.53 -5.14
C LEU A 445 7.89 25.37 -4.84
N LEU A 446 6.87 24.79 -4.22
CA LEU A 446 5.66 25.52 -3.81
C LEU A 446 6.01 26.63 -2.81
N ASN A 447 6.85 26.36 -1.83
CA ASN A 447 7.29 27.37 -0.86
C ASN A 447 8.18 28.45 -1.49
N ASN A 448 9.04 28.09 -2.44
CA ASN A 448 9.85 29.06 -3.18
C ASN A 448 8.97 29.96 -4.04
N TYR A 449 8.02 29.41 -4.77
CA TYR A 449 7.06 30.17 -5.57
C TYR A 449 6.31 31.19 -4.71
N ARG A 450 5.77 30.79 -3.57
CA ARG A 450 5.11 31.70 -2.64
C ARG A 450 6.01 32.86 -2.24
N ARG A 451 7.27 32.59 -1.85
CA ARG A 451 8.24 33.61 -1.45
C ARG A 451 8.61 34.53 -2.61
N GLU A 452 8.82 34.01 -3.83
CA GLU A 452 9.11 34.80 -5.02
C GLU A 452 7.95 35.75 -5.33
N VAL A 453 6.71 35.26 -5.31
CA VAL A 453 5.52 36.07 -5.54
C VAL A 453 5.40 37.19 -4.52
N ASP A 454 5.51 36.90 -3.23
CA ASP A 454 5.50 37.92 -2.16
C ASP A 454 6.61 38.98 -2.38
N THR A 455 7.80 38.56 -2.72
CA THR A 455 8.93 39.46 -2.98
C THR A 455 8.67 40.34 -4.20
N TYR A 456 8.13 39.79 -5.27
CA TYR A 456 7.89 40.56 -6.51
C TYR A 456 6.81 41.64 -6.32
N TYR A 457 5.69 41.31 -5.67
CA TYR A 457 4.65 42.28 -5.37
C TYR A 457 5.13 43.38 -4.42
N ASN A 458 5.85 43.02 -3.35
CA ASN A 458 6.38 44.00 -2.40
C ASN A 458 7.41 44.92 -3.07
N SER A 459 8.30 44.36 -3.88
CA SER A 459 9.33 45.14 -4.59
C SER A 459 8.71 46.05 -5.65
N ALA A 460 7.70 45.57 -6.40
CA ALA A 460 6.97 46.41 -7.38
C ALA A 460 6.25 47.53 -6.69
N SER A 461 5.54 47.25 -5.59
CA SER A 461 4.85 48.28 -4.79
C SER A 461 5.80 49.38 -4.32
N HIS A 462 6.97 48.98 -3.83
CA HIS A 462 7.98 49.96 -3.35
C HIS A 462 8.55 50.78 -4.49
N ARG A 463 8.89 50.18 -5.64
CA ARG A 463 9.36 50.92 -6.83
C ARG A 463 8.31 51.89 -7.37
N ILE A 464 7.06 51.46 -7.45
CA ILE A 464 5.95 52.36 -7.86
C ILE A 464 5.86 53.55 -6.94
N GLU A 465 5.88 53.38 -5.63
CA GLU A 465 5.79 54.47 -4.66
C GLU A 465 6.95 55.46 -4.83
N ILE A 466 8.19 55.01 -4.99
CA ILE A 466 9.36 55.84 -5.21
C ILE A 466 9.23 56.61 -6.52
N GLN A 467 8.97 55.95 -7.63
CA GLN A 467 8.88 56.58 -8.97
C GLN A 467 7.75 57.59 -9.06
N LEU A 468 6.59 57.29 -8.44
CA LEU A 468 5.49 58.24 -8.37
C LEU A 468 5.86 59.48 -7.56
N ARG A 469 6.58 59.30 -6.45
CA ARG A 469 7.09 60.41 -5.62
C ARG A 469 8.04 61.31 -6.40
N GLU A 470 9.06 60.70 -7.01
CA GLU A 470 10.04 61.41 -7.83
C GLU A 470 9.39 62.16 -8.99
N LYS A 471 8.43 61.55 -9.68
CA LYS A 471 7.68 62.18 -10.77
C LYS A 471 6.86 63.37 -10.28
N CYS A 472 6.21 63.26 -9.13
CA CYS A 472 5.44 64.36 -8.54
C CYS A 472 6.39 65.54 -8.19
N ASP A 473 7.47 65.27 -7.47
CA ASP A 473 8.43 66.28 -7.05
C ASP A 473 9.09 66.99 -8.25
N ASP A 474 9.44 66.23 -9.31
CA ASP A 474 10.04 66.79 -10.54
C ASP A 474 9.06 67.71 -11.31
N GLU A 475 7.81 67.30 -11.47
CA GLU A 475 6.80 68.08 -12.18
C GLU A 475 6.47 69.37 -11.42
N PHE A 476 6.34 69.34 -10.10
CA PHE A 476 6.12 70.56 -9.30
C PHE A 476 7.36 71.46 -9.23
N ARG A 477 8.55 70.91 -9.29
CA ARG A 477 9.79 71.70 -9.44
C ARG A 477 9.80 72.45 -10.77
N LYS A 478 9.50 71.78 -11.89
CA LYS A 478 9.39 72.44 -13.23
C LYS A 478 8.33 73.50 -13.26
N LEU A 479 7.16 73.23 -12.63
CA LEU A 479 6.10 74.21 -12.49
C LEU A 479 6.60 75.45 -11.76
N LYS A 480 7.30 75.29 -10.66
CA LYS A 480 7.86 76.39 -9.86
C LYS A 480 8.84 77.26 -10.68
N GLU A 481 9.73 76.63 -11.42
CA GLU A 481 10.70 77.31 -12.29
C GLU A 481 9.99 78.08 -13.39
N SER A 482 8.98 77.49 -14.07
CA SER A 482 8.21 78.13 -15.12
C SER A 482 7.37 79.34 -14.61
N VAL A 483 6.73 79.18 -13.45
CA VAL A 483 5.92 80.23 -12.84
C VAL A 483 6.82 81.40 -12.40
N PHE A 484 8.00 81.12 -11.83
CA PHE A 484 8.96 82.19 -11.47
C PHE A 484 9.45 82.97 -12.68
N THR A 485 9.70 82.31 -13.81
CA THR A 485 10.05 82.97 -15.07
C THR A 485 8.91 83.85 -15.56
N ILE A 486 7.68 83.34 -15.58
CA ILE A 486 6.52 84.12 -15.99
C ILE A 486 6.27 85.34 -15.08
N ILE A 487 6.45 85.25 -13.78
CA ILE A 487 6.33 86.35 -12.84
C ILE A 487 7.36 87.42 -13.11
N SER A 488 8.58 87.08 -13.51
CA SER A 488 9.75 87.96 -13.69
C SER A 488 9.81 88.60 -15.07
N ASP A 489 9.10 88.08 -16.07
CA ASP A 489 9.10 88.70 -17.42
C ASP A 489 8.15 89.89 -17.52
N ASP A 490 8.29 90.69 -18.59
CA ASP A 490 7.40 91.87 -18.88
C ASP A 490 6.33 91.56 -19.85
N GLU A 491 6.05 90.28 -20.20
CA GLU A 491 5.02 89.93 -21.17
C GLU A 491 3.56 90.01 -20.61
N PRO A 492 2.56 90.37 -21.44
CA PRO A 492 1.19 90.37 -20.99
C PRO A 492 0.62 88.98 -20.76
N GLU A 493 -0.59 88.91 -20.18
CA GLU A 493 -1.37 87.69 -19.97
C GLU A 493 -0.68 86.65 -19.02
N LYS A 494 0.02 87.17 -18.02
CA LYS A 494 0.70 86.30 -17.05
C LYS A 494 -0.20 85.28 -16.40
N LYS A 495 -1.43 85.58 -16.14
CA LYS A 495 -2.48 84.68 -15.54
C LYS A 495 -2.81 83.51 -16.43
N GLU A 496 -3.06 83.72 -17.69
CA GLU A 496 -3.34 82.71 -18.69
C GLU A 496 -2.16 81.83 -18.94
N ARG A 497 -0.97 82.36 -18.97
CA ARG A 497 0.27 81.64 -19.12
C ARG A 497 0.56 80.72 -17.90
N ILE A 498 0.34 81.18 -16.69
CA ILE A 498 0.43 80.43 -15.48
C ILE A 498 -0.59 79.27 -15.46
N ALA A 499 -1.86 79.59 -15.82
CA ALA A 499 -2.88 78.56 -15.92
C ALA A 499 -2.56 77.49 -16.99
N GLY A 500 -1.95 77.90 -18.12
CA GLY A 500 -1.44 77.00 -19.12
C GLY A 500 -0.34 76.06 -18.58
N GLN A 501 0.58 76.59 -17.80
CA GLN A 501 1.66 75.77 -17.18
C GLN A 501 1.13 74.75 -16.14
N VAL A 502 0.16 75.18 -15.33
CA VAL A 502 -0.51 74.27 -14.39
C VAL A 502 -1.23 73.13 -15.11
N ASN A 503 -1.92 73.43 -16.22
CA ASN A 503 -2.57 72.41 -17.03
C ASN A 503 -1.57 71.47 -17.69
N THR A 504 -0.45 71.96 -18.21
CA THR A 504 0.64 71.19 -18.78
C THR A 504 1.28 70.26 -17.71
N THR A 505 1.54 70.76 -16.52
CA THR A 505 2.08 70.00 -15.38
C THR A 505 1.10 68.89 -14.96
N SER A 506 -0.21 69.19 -14.91
CA SER A 506 -1.24 68.21 -14.61
C SER A 506 -1.29 67.06 -15.64
N GLY A 507 -1.22 67.42 -16.93
CA GLY A 507 -1.16 66.44 -18.02
C GLY A 507 0.10 65.56 -17.93
N SER A 508 1.28 66.17 -17.74
CA SER A 508 2.56 65.46 -17.63
C SER A 508 2.62 64.54 -16.40
N LEU A 509 2.05 65.00 -15.28
CA LEU A 509 1.97 64.16 -14.08
C LEU A 509 1.05 62.93 -14.31
N ARG A 510 -0.06 63.13 -14.96
CA ARG A 510 -1.01 62.09 -15.31
C ARG A 510 -0.40 61.04 -16.25
N GLU A 511 0.19 61.47 -17.35
CA GLU A 511 0.91 60.59 -18.28
C GLU A 511 2.05 59.84 -17.61
N GLY A 512 2.78 60.55 -16.72
CA GLY A 512 3.87 59.91 -15.94
C GLY A 512 3.36 58.83 -15.00
N ILE A 513 2.26 59.06 -14.28
CA ILE A 513 1.62 58.01 -13.43
C ILE A 513 1.22 56.80 -14.28
N PHE A 514 0.57 57.04 -15.40
CA PHE A 514 0.16 55.97 -16.31
C PHE A 514 1.38 55.15 -16.80
N HIS A 515 2.43 55.82 -17.26
CA HIS A 515 3.63 55.17 -17.77
C HIS A 515 4.33 54.35 -16.70
N ILE A 516 4.47 54.85 -15.49
CA ILE A 516 5.09 54.14 -14.35
C ILE A 516 4.31 52.91 -14.04
N LEU A 517 2.98 53.01 -13.90
CA LEU A 517 2.13 51.84 -13.59
C LEU A 517 2.16 50.79 -14.68
N LYS A 518 2.14 51.17 -15.93
CA LYS A 518 2.22 50.26 -17.09
C LYS A 518 3.54 49.55 -17.12
N THR A 519 4.65 50.25 -17.00
CA THR A 519 6.02 49.68 -17.05
C THR A 519 6.25 48.69 -15.89
N GLU A 520 5.87 49.04 -14.67
CA GLU A 520 6.05 48.18 -13.50
C GLU A 520 5.13 46.96 -13.56
N ASN A 521 3.93 47.09 -14.14
CA ASN A 521 3.06 45.94 -14.36
C ASN A 521 3.60 44.96 -15.40
N GLU A 522 4.16 45.46 -16.50
CA GLU A 522 4.80 44.61 -17.52
C GLU A 522 5.99 43.83 -16.92
N GLU A 523 6.82 44.50 -16.14
CA GLU A 523 7.96 43.87 -15.47
C GLU A 523 7.50 42.86 -14.40
N LEU A 524 6.51 43.20 -13.59
CA LEU A 524 5.94 42.29 -12.60
C LEU A 524 5.37 41.01 -13.27
N ASN A 525 4.57 41.21 -14.33
CA ASN A 525 3.98 40.09 -15.10
C ASN A 525 5.07 39.20 -15.73
N LYS A 526 6.17 39.79 -16.22
CA LYS A 526 7.30 39.03 -16.74
C LYS A 526 7.93 38.14 -15.65
N ARG A 527 8.19 38.70 -14.47
CA ARG A 527 8.78 37.97 -13.32
C ARG A 527 7.86 36.86 -12.81
N LEU A 528 6.57 37.15 -12.69
CA LEU A 528 5.57 36.14 -12.30
C LEU A 528 5.52 34.97 -13.30
N LYS A 529 5.51 35.25 -14.62
CA LYS A 529 5.56 34.23 -15.67
C LYS A 529 6.87 33.41 -15.61
N GLU A 530 8.01 34.03 -15.31
CA GLU A 530 9.30 33.32 -15.14
C GLU A 530 9.25 32.39 -13.93
N SER A 531 8.68 32.83 -12.80
CA SER A 531 8.50 32.01 -11.62
C SER A 531 7.54 30.85 -11.87
N GLU A 532 6.43 31.06 -12.58
CA GLU A 532 5.53 30.00 -13.03
C GLU A 532 6.23 29.01 -13.96
N ARG A 533 7.06 29.50 -14.89
CA ARG A 533 7.84 28.61 -15.77
C ARG A 533 8.80 27.72 -15.00
N LYS A 534 9.40 28.19 -13.91
CA LYS A 534 10.23 27.35 -13.02
C LYS A 534 9.42 26.22 -12.39
N LEU A 535 8.14 26.44 -12.05
CA LEU A 535 7.22 25.42 -11.62
C LEU A 535 6.84 24.44 -12.74
N LYS A 536 6.70 24.95 -14.00
CA LYS A 536 6.39 24.17 -15.20
C LYS A 536 7.61 23.47 -15.81
N GLY A 537 8.81 23.97 -15.57
CA GLY A 537 10.09 23.56 -16.22
C GLY A 537 10.76 22.34 -15.59
N LEU A 538 10.15 21.70 -14.61
CA LEU A 538 10.59 20.41 -14.12
C LEU A 538 10.07 19.31 -15.04
N PRO A 539 10.76 18.16 -15.18
CA PRO A 539 10.22 16.98 -15.85
C PRO A 539 8.94 16.43 -15.20
N ILE A 540 8.43 17.14 -14.30
CA ILE A 540 7.27 17.03 -13.45
C ILE A 540 6.16 17.75 -14.19
N GLY A 541 5.26 17.00 -14.79
CA GLY A 541 4.21 17.51 -15.67
C GLY A 541 3.45 18.70 -15.08
N ILE A 542 3.27 19.60 -15.93
CA ILE A 542 2.52 20.86 -15.90
C ILE A 542 1.57 20.95 -14.69
N LEU A 543 1.88 21.85 -13.77
CA LEU A 543 0.87 22.46 -12.91
C LEU A 543 -0.21 23.01 -13.83
N ASN A 544 -1.38 22.38 -13.86
CA ASN A 544 -2.47 22.86 -14.68
C ASN A 544 -3.12 24.03 -13.95
N PHE A 545 -2.56 25.23 -14.14
CA PHE A 545 -3.14 26.48 -13.65
C PHE A 545 -4.51 26.79 -14.28
N GLU A 546 -4.95 26.03 -15.29
CA GLU A 546 -6.30 26.15 -15.83
C GLU A 546 -7.39 25.87 -14.79
N HIS A 547 -7.15 24.94 -13.83
CA HIS A 547 -8.05 24.77 -12.70
C HIS A 547 -8.02 25.93 -11.70
N LEU A 548 -6.88 26.61 -11.58
CA LEU A 548 -6.77 27.84 -10.80
C LEU A 548 -7.42 29.03 -11.54
N ASN A 549 -7.47 28.99 -12.87
CA ASN A 549 -8.10 30.00 -13.70
C ASN A 549 -9.65 29.91 -13.70
N ASN A 550 -10.25 28.76 -13.37
CA ASN A 550 -11.70 28.61 -13.38
C ASN A 550 -12.38 28.99 -12.05
N GLU A 551 -11.63 29.15 -10.96
CA GLU A 551 -12.16 29.58 -9.65
C GLU A 551 -11.41 30.75 -9.01
N SER A 552 -10.26 31.17 -9.56
CA SER A 552 -9.50 32.33 -9.08
C SER A 552 -9.49 33.41 -10.13
N PRO A 553 -10.04 34.63 -9.83
CA PRO A 553 -9.87 35.75 -10.73
C PRO A 553 -8.37 36.05 -10.85
N ASN A 554 -7.90 36.17 -12.08
CA ASN A 554 -6.58 36.63 -12.53
C ASN A 554 -5.59 36.96 -11.41
N ILE A 555 -4.54 36.14 -11.26
CA ILE A 555 -3.40 36.45 -10.41
C ILE A 555 -2.72 37.78 -10.88
N TYR A 556 -3.01 38.17 -12.10
CA TYR A 556 -2.58 39.43 -12.67
C TYR A 556 -3.59 40.53 -12.31
N ILE A 557 -3.09 41.61 -11.69
CA ILE A 557 -3.88 42.81 -11.63
C ILE A 557 -4.15 43.23 -13.07
N ASN A 558 -5.42 43.25 -13.46
CA ASN A 558 -5.78 43.86 -14.70
C ASN A 558 -5.66 45.40 -14.49
N ILE A 559 -4.40 45.88 -14.61
CA ILE A 559 -4.17 47.35 -14.58
C ILE A 559 -4.96 48.01 -15.70
N ASN A 560 -5.28 47.30 -16.79
CA ASN A 560 -6.18 47.84 -17.81
C ASN A 560 -7.58 48.15 -17.25
N ASP A 561 -8.18 47.30 -16.38
CA ASP A 561 -9.43 47.63 -15.71
C ASP A 561 -9.30 48.87 -14.78
N PHE A 562 -8.15 48.97 -14.11
CA PHE A 562 -7.85 50.14 -13.29
C PHE A 562 -7.57 51.38 -14.16
N LEU A 563 -6.89 51.20 -15.30
CA LEU A 563 -6.57 52.26 -16.27
C LEU A 563 -7.79 52.60 -17.15
N GLU A 564 -8.65 51.62 -17.49
CA GLU A 564 -9.94 51.89 -18.17
C GLU A 564 -10.87 52.72 -17.29
N HIS A 565 -10.89 52.48 -15.98
CA HIS A 565 -11.63 53.36 -15.06
C HIS A 565 -11.01 54.77 -14.97
N LEU A 566 -9.70 54.90 -15.19
CA LEU A 566 -9.03 56.19 -15.36
C LEU A 566 -9.27 56.77 -16.76
N GLU A 567 -9.27 55.97 -17.84
CA GLU A 567 -9.47 56.39 -19.22
C GLU A 567 -10.92 56.87 -19.50
N ILE A 568 -11.93 56.19 -18.94
CA ILE A 568 -13.33 56.65 -19.05
C ILE A 568 -13.52 58.08 -18.50
N SER A 569 -12.77 58.42 -17.45
CA SER A 569 -12.73 59.78 -16.91
C SER A 569 -11.94 60.76 -17.78
N PHE A 570 -11.01 60.29 -18.64
CA PHE A 570 -10.18 61.11 -19.50
C PHE A 570 -10.85 61.51 -20.82
N GLY A 571 -11.66 60.61 -21.43
CA GLY A 571 -12.32 60.87 -22.71
C GLY A 571 -13.31 62.04 -22.65
N ASP A 572 -14.08 62.10 -21.57
CA ASP A 572 -15.11 63.17 -21.40
C ASP A 572 -14.53 64.54 -21.05
N VAL A 573 -13.36 64.57 -20.41
CA VAL A 573 -12.68 65.80 -20.01
C VAL A 573 -12.02 66.50 -21.23
N PHE A 574 -11.51 65.72 -22.21
CA PHE A 574 -10.88 66.29 -23.41
C PHE A 574 -11.86 66.99 -24.33
N ASN A 575 -13.11 66.52 -24.41
CA ASN A 575 -14.15 67.12 -25.19
C ASN A 575 -14.79 68.38 -24.51
N PHE A 576 -14.71 68.47 -23.17
CA PHE A 576 -15.31 69.63 -22.42
C PHE A 576 -14.35 70.78 -22.27
N GLY A 577 -13.03 70.55 -22.30
CA GLY A 577 -12.01 71.62 -22.08
C GLY A 577 -11.87 72.63 -23.26
N MET A 578 -12.37 72.35 -24.46
CA MET A 578 -12.22 73.20 -25.63
C MET A 578 -13.32 74.27 -25.77
N ASN A 579 -14.41 74.22 -24.95
CA ASN A 579 -15.55 75.09 -25.13
C ASN A 579 -15.83 76.11 -24.01
N VAL A 580 -14.96 76.22 -22.97
CA VAL A 580 -15.21 77.18 -21.86
C VAL A 580 -14.00 78.09 -21.59
N ALA A 581 -13.86 79.05 -22.41
CA ALA A 581 -13.12 80.26 -22.08
C ALA A 581 -13.95 81.14 -21.16
N GLY A 582 -13.66 81.13 -19.87
CA GLY A 582 -14.20 82.14 -18.94
C GLY A 582 -15.14 81.64 -17.86
N SER A 583 -14.62 81.26 -16.73
CA SER A 583 -15.08 81.60 -15.36
C SER A 583 -14.44 80.65 -14.31
N ALA A 584 -14.35 81.12 -13.07
CA ALA A 584 -13.84 80.33 -11.93
C ALA A 584 -14.63 79.02 -11.66
N ALA A 585 -15.78 78.86 -12.26
CA ALA A 585 -16.59 77.64 -12.22
C ALA A 585 -16.01 76.51 -13.09
N ALA A 586 -15.22 76.84 -14.13
CA ALA A 586 -14.56 75.76 -14.98
C ALA A 586 -13.46 75.05 -14.29
N GLY A 587 -12.76 75.63 -13.31
CA GLY A 587 -11.73 74.96 -12.51
C GLY A 587 -12.27 73.91 -11.54
N ALA A 588 -13.47 74.07 -11.04
CA ALA A 588 -14.11 73.16 -10.12
C ALA A 588 -14.67 71.88 -10.82
N THR A 589 -15.12 72.03 -12.08
CA THR A 589 -15.70 70.95 -12.89
C THR A 589 -14.62 70.02 -13.49
N LEU A 590 -13.41 70.51 -13.77
CA LEU A 590 -12.31 69.72 -14.23
C LEU A 590 -11.74 68.81 -13.13
N GLY A 591 -12.07 69.11 -11.85
CA GLY A 591 -11.59 68.35 -10.67
C GLY A 591 -12.42 67.15 -10.25
N SER A 592 -13.58 66.90 -10.86
CA SER A 592 -14.51 65.86 -10.35
C SER A 592 -14.30 64.47 -10.90
N PHE A 593 -13.36 64.23 -11.82
CA PHE A 593 -13.26 62.95 -12.55
C PHE A 593 -12.17 61.99 -12.03
N ILE A 594 -11.21 62.43 -11.24
CA ILE A 594 -10.43 61.56 -10.39
C ILE A 594 -10.68 62.03 -8.96
N PRO A 595 -11.36 61.24 -8.11
CA PRO A 595 -11.53 61.63 -6.72
C PRO A 595 -10.16 61.96 -6.10
N GLY A 596 -9.88 63.21 -5.86
CA GLY A 596 -8.67 63.72 -5.28
C GLY A 596 -7.77 64.54 -6.21
N ILE A 597 -7.33 64.05 -7.35
CA ILE A 597 -6.36 64.77 -8.22
C ILE A 597 -7.03 65.92 -8.97
N GLY A 598 -8.26 65.76 -9.40
CA GLY A 598 -8.98 66.80 -10.14
C GLY A 598 -9.44 67.98 -9.30
N ASN A 599 -9.87 67.72 -8.06
CA ASN A 599 -10.23 68.81 -7.11
C ASN A 599 -9.00 69.62 -6.68
N LEU A 600 -7.84 68.99 -6.68
CA LEU A 600 -6.56 69.60 -6.32
C LEU A 600 -6.06 70.56 -7.39
N VAL A 601 -6.08 70.10 -8.65
CA VAL A 601 -5.71 70.93 -9.80
C VAL A 601 -6.70 72.07 -9.96
N GLY A 602 -7.98 71.86 -9.79
CA GLY A 602 -8.98 72.89 -9.78
C GLY A 602 -8.88 73.90 -8.62
N GLY A 603 -8.57 73.38 -7.41
CA GLY A 603 -8.31 74.20 -6.23
C GLY A 603 -7.04 75.03 -6.32
N ILE A 604 -5.97 74.46 -6.92
CA ILE A 604 -4.72 75.14 -7.20
C ILE A 604 -4.92 76.23 -8.23
N ILE A 605 -5.60 75.94 -9.33
CA ILE A 605 -5.94 76.94 -10.38
C ILE A 605 -6.84 78.08 -9.82
N GLY A 606 -7.87 77.70 -9.08
CA GLY A 606 -8.80 78.65 -8.47
C GLY A 606 -8.12 79.50 -7.37
N GLY A 607 -7.30 78.87 -6.50
CA GLY A 607 -6.57 79.57 -5.47
C GLY A 607 -5.42 80.42 -6.00
N PHE A 608 -4.74 79.95 -7.04
CA PHE A 608 -3.67 80.68 -7.69
C PHE A 608 -4.19 81.88 -8.54
N LEU A 609 -5.31 81.70 -9.29
CA LEU A 609 -5.95 82.74 -10.05
C LEU A 609 -6.56 83.80 -9.12
N GLY A 610 -7.07 83.40 -7.94
CA GLY A 610 -7.53 84.35 -6.92
C GLY A 610 -6.36 85.10 -6.27
N ALA A 611 -5.26 84.47 -5.99
CA ALA A 611 -4.09 85.11 -5.45
C ALA A 611 -3.27 85.86 -6.48
N ALA A 612 -3.28 85.45 -7.75
CA ALA A 612 -2.66 86.20 -8.83
C ALA A 612 -3.30 87.61 -8.97
N LYS A 613 -4.57 87.75 -8.61
CA LYS A 613 -5.21 89.07 -8.55
C LYS A 613 -4.59 89.96 -7.44
N SER A 614 -4.18 89.41 -6.34
CA SER A 614 -3.47 90.12 -5.26
C SER A 614 -1.96 90.26 -5.53
N LEU A 615 -1.36 89.35 -6.25
CA LEU A 615 0.10 89.36 -6.59
C LEU A 615 0.42 90.58 -7.54
N PHE A 616 -0.54 90.97 -8.37
CA PHE A 616 -0.34 92.10 -9.34
C PHE A 616 -0.93 93.40 -8.90
N THR A 617 -1.55 93.47 -7.74
CA THR A 617 -2.23 94.66 -7.22
C THR A 617 -1.59 95.29 -5.96
N SER A 618 -0.56 94.63 -5.39
CA SER A 618 0.11 95.12 -4.18
C SER A 618 1.52 95.66 -4.47
N ASP A 619 1.91 96.74 -3.77
CA ASP A 619 3.20 97.44 -3.82
C ASP A 619 4.42 96.62 -3.41
N GLY A 620 4.35 95.30 -3.58
CA GLY A 620 5.27 94.34 -3.00
C GLY A 620 6.46 93.81 -3.86
N GLY A 621 6.55 94.19 -5.12
CA GLY A 621 7.64 93.74 -6.03
C GLY A 621 7.64 92.26 -6.40
N VAL A 622 8.41 91.85 -7.46
CA VAL A 622 8.54 90.49 -8.02
C VAL A 622 8.92 89.42 -6.97
N GLY A 623 9.75 89.79 -5.98
CA GLY A 623 10.20 88.84 -4.96
C GLY A 623 9.10 88.33 -4.01
N LYS A 624 8.16 89.22 -3.60
CA LYS A 624 7.04 88.80 -2.78
C LYS A 624 6.07 87.92 -3.56
N ALA A 625 5.83 88.21 -4.86
CA ALA A 625 5.01 87.41 -5.73
C ALA A 625 5.58 85.99 -5.95
N GLN A 626 6.88 85.93 -6.13
CA GLN A 626 7.56 84.60 -6.21
C GLN A 626 7.51 83.82 -4.92
N GLU A 627 7.66 84.46 -3.73
CA GLU A 627 7.59 83.75 -2.44
C GLU A 627 6.19 83.24 -2.16
N GLU A 628 5.16 84.02 -2.48
CA GLU A 628 3.77 83.57 -2.34
C GLU A 628 3.41 82.45 -3.35
N ALA A 629 3.89 82.54 -4.59
CA ALA A 629 3.79 81.50 -5.59
C ALA A 629 4.45 80.21 -5.13
N ARG A 630 5.70 80.33 -4.60
CA ARG A 630 6.44 79.22 -4.02
C ARG A 630 5.62 78.47 -2.95
N LYS A 631 5.12 79.23 -1.97
CA LYS A 631 4.36 78.66 -0.86
C LYS A 631 3.14 77.89 -1.32
N LYS A 632 2.37 78.41 -2.28
CA LYS A 632 1.22 77.78 -2.86
C LYS A 632 1.56 76.56 -3.71
N ILE A 633 2.63 76.58 -4.48
CA ILE A 633 3.09 75.43 -5.27
C ILE A 633 3.58 74.31 -4.36
N ASP A 634 4.31 74.64 -3.26
CA ASP A 634 4.76 73.65 -2.30
C ASP A 634 3.57 73.01 -1.54
N GLU A 635 2.56 73.79 -1.14
CA GLU A 635 1.30 73.23 -0.57
C GLU A 635 0.59 72.35 -1.56
N ALA A 636 0.57 72.74 -2.83
CA ALA A 636 -0.09 71.95 -3.88
C ALA A 636 0.65 70.68 -4.18
N SER A 637 1.96 70.68 -4.22
CA SER A 637 2.80 69.48 -4.35
C SER A 637 2.55 68.50 -3.23
N PHE A 638 2.50 68.99 -1.97
CA PHE A 638 2.20 68.17 -0.82
C PHE A 638 0.84 67.49 -0.92
N ARG A 639 -0.19 68.26 -1.28
CA ARG A 639 -1.58 67.71 -1.44
C ARG A 639 -1.64 66.73 -2.59
N ALA A 640 -1.00 67.01 -3.73
CA ALA A 640 -0.96 66.11 -4.87
C ALA A 640 -0.32 64.77 -4.51
N TRP A 641 0.77 64.82 -3.74
CA TRP A 641 1.40 63.59 -3.25
C TRP A 641 0.50 62.80 -2.26
N ASP A 642 -0.13 63.47 -1.32
CA ASP A 642 -1.07 62.84 -0.37
C ASP A 642 -2.21 62.13 -1.09
N ASP A 643 -2.74 62.77 -2.15
CA ASP A 643 -3.80 62.16 -2.97
C ASP A 643 -3.32 61.00 -3.84
N ILE A 644 -2.11 61.08 -4.46
CA ILE A 644 -1.48 59.97 -5.17
C ILE A 644 -1.27 58.83 -4.20
N GLN A 645 -0.76 59.12 -2.99
CA GLN A 645 -0.53 58.11 -1.98
C GLN A 645 -1.83 57.41 -1.56
N LYS A 646 -2.89 58.13 -1.28
CA LYS A 646 -4.20 57.58 -0.86
C LYS A 646 -4.95 56.86 -1.98
N ASN A 647 -4.96 57.44 -3.16
CA ASN A 647 -5.85 56.95 -4.25
C ASN A 647 -5.14 56.00 -5.22
N VAL A 648 -3.82 56.01 -5.33
CA VAL A 648 -3.06 55.17 -6.24
C VAL A 648 -2.24 54.18 -5.44
N VAL A 649 -1.26 54.64 -4.62
CA VAL A 649 -0.31 53.77 -3.92
C VAL A 649 -1.04 52.82 -2.97
N TYR A 650 -1.94 53.34 -2.14
CA TYR A 650 -2.70 52.52 -1.18
C TYR A 650 -3.57 51.46 -1.87
N LYS A 651 -4.24 51.81 -2.97
CA LYS A 651 -5.07 50.83 -3.73
C LYS A 651 -4.21 49.72 -4.33
N ILE A 652 -3.08 50.08 -4.94
CA ILE A 652 -2.14 49.10 -5.50
C ILE A 652 -1.59 48.17 -4.40
N LYS A 653 -1.15 48.74 -3.26
CA LYS A 653 -0.70 47.93 -2.11
C LYS A 653 -1.77 46.96 -1.64
N ASN A 654 -3.02 47.43 -1.54
CA ASN A 654 -4.12 46.59 -1.12
C ASN A 654 -4.42 45.45 -2.13
N ASP A 655 -4.41 45.77 -3.43
CA ASP A 655 -4.64 44.74 -4.47
C ASP A 655 -3.48 43.76 -4.58
N PHE A 656 -2.22 44.21 -4.43
CA PHE A 656 -1.07 43.32 -4.34
C PHE A 656 -1.16 42.41 -3.13
N ASN A 657 -1.53 42.91 -1.95
CA ASN A 657 -1.74 42.10 -0.75
C ASN A 657 -2.87 41.08 -0.94
N LYS A 658 -3.95 41.41 -1.64
CA LYS A 658 -4.99 40.43 -1.97
C LYS A 658 -4.44 39.30 -2.85
N GLN A 659 -3.60 39.61 -3.84
CA GLN A 659 -3.04 38.61 -4.74
C GLN A 659 -2.02 37.71 -4.03
N THR A 660 -1.15 38.27 -3.17
CA THR A 660 -0.22 37.47 -2.36
C THR A 660 -0.98 36.55 -1.39
N THR A 661 -2.05 37.06 -0.78
CA THR A 661 -2.93 36.25 0.10
C THR A 661 -3.59 35.10 -0.66
N LYS A 662 -4.13 35.35 -1.86
CA LYS A 662 -4.71 34.30 -2.70
C LYS A 662 -3.69 33.25 -3.10
N THR A 663 -2.49 33.68 -3.55
CA THR A 663 -1.41 32.76 -3.91
C THR A 663 -0.99 31.91 -2.71
N SER A 664 -0.85 32.53 -1.55
CA SER A 664 -0.52 31.82 -0.31
C SER A 664 -1.59 30.79 0.07
N ALA A 665 -2.88 31.11 -0.09
CA ALA A 665 -3.98 30.18 0.17
C ALA A 665 -3.92 28.95 -0.75
N VAL A 666 -3.69 29.15 -2.06
CA VAL A 666 -3.56 28.06 -3.04
C VAL A 666 -2.36 27.15 -2.72
N VAL A 667 -1.20 27.76 -2.41
CA VAL A 667 -0.01 26.99 -2.03
C VAL A 667 -0.23 26.21 -0.73
N ASN A 668 -0.86 26.82 0.26
CA ASN A 668 -1.18 26.17 1.52
C ASN A 668 -2.15 25.01 1.34
N ASP A 669 -3.15 25.12 0.46
CA ASP A 669 -4.04 24.00 0.13
C ASP A 669 -3.29 22.85 -0.53
N ALA A 670 -2.39 23.13 -1.48
CA ALA A 670 -1.55 22.10 -2.09
C ALA A 670 -0.66 21.39 -1.06
N LEU A 671 -0.02 22.13 -0.16
CA LEU A 671 0.77 21.57 0.94
C LEU A 671 -0.08 20.76 1.93
N SER A 672 -1.30 21.23 2.23
CA SER A 672 -2.27 20.50 3.07
C SER A 672 -2.66 19.16 2.44
N ASN A 673 -2.86 19.12 1.11
CA ASN A 673 -3.20 17.88 0.42
C ASN A 673 -2.05 16.86 0.44
N ILE A 674 -0.79 17.31 0.43
CA ILE A 674 0.37 16.43 0.65
C ILE A 674 0.35 15.84 2.07
N SER A 675 0.08 16.67 3.08
CA SER A 675 -0.02 16.22 4.47
C SER A 675 -1.17 15.23 4.67
N LYS A 676 -2.31 15.44 3.98
CA LYS A 676 -3.43 14.48 3.98
C LYS A 676 -3.04 13.15 3.34
N LEU A 677 -2.25 13.17 2.25
CA LEU A 677 -1.74 11.97 1.62
C LEU A 677 -0.81 11.19 2.55
N ASP A 678 0.15 11.87 3.17
CA ASP A 678 1.05 11.25 4.15
C ASP A 678 0.28 10.63 5.31
N SER A 679 -0.70 11.34 5.85
CA SER A 679 -1.57 10.83 6.92
C SER A 679 -2.39 9.62 6.48
N ALA A 680 -2.92 9.60 5.26
CA ALA A 680 -3.69 8.47 4.73
C ALA A 680 -2.81 7.23 4.51
N ILE A 681 -1.57 7.41 4.06
CA ILE A 681 -0.60 6.32 3.88
C ILE A 681 -0.19 5.74 5.23
N ASN A 682 0.13 6.59 6.21
CA ASN A 682 0.49 6.16 7.55
C ASN A 682 -0.67 5.45 8.25
N GLU A 683 -1.90 5.90 8.05
CA GLU A 683 -3.09 5.22 8.54
C GLU A 683 -3.31 3.86 7.86
N ALA A 684 -3.10 3.77 6.55
CA ALA A 684 -3.15 2.50 5.83
C ALA A 684 -2.12 1.50 6.38
N LYS A 685 -0.87 1.94 6.54
CA LYS A 685 0.19 1.14 7.15
C LYS A 685 -0.18 0.67 8.55
N LYS A 686 -0.70 1.57 9.40
CA LYS A 686 -1.14 1.24 10.76
C LYS A 686 -2.24 0.18 10.76
N ARG A 687 -3.27 0.33 9.93
CA ARG A 687 -4.37 -0.66 9.84
C ARG A 687 -3.87 -2.05 9.44
N ILE A 688 -2.94 -2.15 8.49
CA ILE A 688 -2.34 -3.42 8.09
C ILE A 688 -1.48 -4.00 9.23
N LEU A 689 -0.75 -3.17 9.96
CA LEU A 689 0.02 -3.59 11.14
C LEU A 689 -0.88 -4.08 12.28
N ASP A 690 -1.98 -3.38 12.54
CA ASP A 690 -2.97 -3.78 13.55
C ASP A 690 -3.62 -5.12 13.16
N PHE A 691 -3.92 -5.33 11.87
CA PHE A 691 -4.37 -6.62 11.37
C PHE A 691 -3.31 -7.72 11.55
N GLU A 692 -2.04 -7.45 11.22
CA GLU A 692 -0.93 -8.40 11.45
C GLU A 692 -0.82 -8.78 12.93
N ASN A 693 -0.86 -7.81 13.83
CA ASN A 693 -0.78 -8.04 15.28
C ASN A 693 -1.99 -8.82 15.78
N LYS A 694 -3.18 -8.51 15.28
CA LYS A 694 -4.40 -9.30 15.56
C LYS A 694 -4.20 -10.76 15.15
N MET A 695 -3.72 -11.01 13.93
CA MET A 695 -3.45 -12.38 13.46
C MET A 695 -2.44 -13.11 14.34
N LYS A 696 -1.37 -12.46 14.79
CA LYS A 696 -0.37 -13.08 15.68
C LYS A 696 -0.91 -13.46 17.05
N THR A 697 -1.83 -12.68 17.60
CA THR A 697 -2.36 -12.86 18.96
C THR A 697 -3.62 -13.72 19.01
N GLU A 698 -4.35 -13.85 17.91
CA GLU A 698 -5.60 -14.61 17.83
C GLU A 698 -5.33 -16.12 17.86
N GLN A 699 -5.90 -16.83 18.85
CA GLN A 699 -5.88 -18.27 18.93
C GLN A 699 -7.16 -18.86 18.32
N TYR A 700 -7.05 -20.00 17.64
CA TYR A 700 -8.19 -20.72 17.13
C TYR A 700 -9.08 -21.21 18.29
N GLY A 701 -10.37 -20.92 18.22
CA GLY A 701 -11.32 -21.34 19.24
C GLY A 701 -11.42 -20.43 20.48
N SER A 702 -10.62 -19.36 20.58
CA SER A 702 -10.84 -18.33 21.61
C SER A 702 -12.05 -17.48 21.21
N VAL A 703 -13.22 -17.86 21.68
CA VAL A 703 -14.40 -16.97 21.68
C VAL A 703 -14.04 -15.88 22.72
N LYS A 704 -13.98 -14.62 22.30
CA LYS A 704 -14.01 -13.51 23.27
C LYS A 704 -15.36 -13.59 23.98
N GLU A 705 -15.30 -13.89 25.28
CA GLU A 705 -16.42 -13.69 26.21
C GLU A 705 -16.92 -12.23 26.18
#